data_09fd55e1e101502fd33e1efd192a86a0
#
_entry.id   09fd55e1e101502fd33e1efd192a86a0
#
_cell.length_a   1.000
_cell.length_b   1.000
_cell.length_c   1.000
_cell.angle_alpha   90.00
_cell.angle_beta   90.00
_cell.angle_gamma   90.00
#
_symmetry.space_group_name_H-M   'P 1'
#
loop_
_entity.id
_entity.type
_entity.pdbx_description
1 polymer ?
#
loop_
_entity_poly.entity_id
_entity_poly.type
_entity_poly.pdbx_seq_one_letter_code
_entity_poly.pdbx_strand_id
1 'polypeptide(L)'
;MAALDDLISQIPDESLRERIRAEMKRANRQKKFGLVFEEHLPEATPLYDIPVKRGSVVATKDGQVTDIYYVEKIEDGQATCFHKATKERVVLPVDALVCVAQFGEPIYPYLQPLDTVCNAPDSDLWHTLIEADNYHALQLLEYLYAGKVDCIYIDPPYNTGARDWKYNNDYVDGNDTYRHSKWLSMMEKRLRIARRLLAPDGAMITTIDDNEYSHLQILINEIFPDALNQVISIQMNPGGTQGKAFSVTNEYAIITYFKETAVFKKQHSGGDTYNLRRWGSTSNRYEGATCFYPIILDAENNVIGFGDVLPDELHPSAQVEVQDDGTKLVWPLDVHDTEKKWRYARATVEDVKSRMFIVENGSRIEVMLRRETEPPKTMWMSTEYNAEAYGTKLIKDILGKGRFSYPKSVYATKDCLAMFVAGKPDALILDFFAGSGTTLHAVNLLNAEDSGHRRCIIVTNNEVSDDEAKNLRAKGIHPGDVEWESLGVAQYVTWPRTVCSIMGCDVKGKPLTGDYGVEVEDYVIDEESAIVSKTTGKPLKTTVYKKTVKQLYPSLAQMKKADGFKANAAFFKLGFLDKNAVALGRQFKELLPVLWLKAGAYGPCPSLEGEKDVPAMLVLQQNHFAVLTDEAQYEAFAEQVNSEDAITTVYIVTDSEPGYRDMISGLHAENTYQLYRDYLDNFRINHGGR
;
A
#
# COMPACT_ATOMS: atom_id res chain seq x y z
N MET A 1 -5.69 34.29 18.40
CA MET A 1 -5.86 35.64 17.80
C MET A 1 -5.36 36.74 18.75
N ALA A 2 -5.70 36.70 20.06
CA ALA A 2 -5.21 37.71 21.02
C ALA A 2 -3.69 37.90 21.06
N ALA A 3 -2.92 36.78 21.09
CA ALA A 3 -1.45 36.85 21.12
C ALA A 3 -0.82 37.47 19.84
N LEU A 4 -1.46 37.27 18.68
CA LEU A 4 -0.98 37.81 17.41
C LEU A 4 -1.29 39.33 17.29
N ASP A 5 -2.47 39.74 17.79
CA ASP A 5 -2.84 41.15 17.87
C ASP A 5 -1.91 41.92 18.84
N ASP A 6 -1.50 41.30 19.95
CA ASP A 6 -0.51 41.86 20.89
C ASP A 6 0.85 41.98 20.24
N LEU A 7 1.33 40.99 19.50
CA LEU A 7 2.59 41.04 18.77
C LEU A 7 2.59 42.16 17.70
N ILE A 8 1.47 42.28 16.97
CA ILE A 8 1.31 43.35 15.96
C ILE A 8 1.30 44.71 16.60
N SER A 9 0.73 44.87 17.79
CA SER A 9 0.71 46.14 18.51
C SER A 9 2.10 46.60 18.92
N GLN A 10 3.08 45.72 19.06
CA GLN A 10 4.46 45.99 19.42
C GLN A 10 5.31 46.45 18.24
N ILE A 11 4.82 46.38 17.00
CA ILE A 11 5.53 46.84 15.82
C ILE A 11 5.54 48.40 15.81
N PRO A 12 6.72 49.08 15.82
CA PRO A 12 6.78 50.54 15.89
C PRO A 12 6.22 51.25 14.65
N ASP A 13 6.36 50.63 13.46
CA ASP A 13 5.92 51.17 12.18
C ASP A 13 4.42 51.02 12.00
N GLU A 14 3.69 52.13 12.03
CA GLU A 14 2.22 52.16 11.91
C GLU A 14 1.73 51.68 10.54
N SER A 15 2.46 52.03 9.46
CA SER A 15 2.13 51.61 8.11
C SER A 15 2.26 50.07 7.94
N LEU A 16 3.32 49.51 8.54
CA LEU A 16 3.54 48.05 8.54
C LEU A 16 2.47 47.33 9.39
N ARG A 17 2.11 47.87 10.55
CA ARG A 17 1.02 47.35 11.39
C ARG A 17 -0.31 47.28 10.64
N GLU A 18 -0.67 48.37 9.95
CA GLU A 18 -1.91 48.43 9.18
C GLU A 18 -1.92 47.43 7.99
N ARG A 19 -0.79 47.33 7.28
CA ARG A 19 -0.64 46.37 6.19
C ARG A 19 -0.76 44.94 6.69
N ILE A 20 -0.13 44.57 7.79
CA ILE A 20 -0.21 43.24 8.39
C ILE A 20 -1.65 42.96 8.85
N ARG A 21 -2.34 43.92 9.50
CA ARG A 21 -3.75 43.80 9.88
C ARG A 21 -4.67 43.66 8.67
N ALA A 22 -4.39 44.37 7.58
CA ALA A 22 -5.15 44.26 6.34
C ALA A 22 -5.00 42.86 5.68
N GLU A 23 -3.77 42.35 5.61
CA GLU A 23 -3.50 41.00 5.09
C GLU A 23 -4.06 39.90 6.00
N MET A 24 -3.98 40.03 7.32
CA MET A 24 -4.64 39.14 8.24
C MET A 24 -6.18 39.13 8.05
N LYS A 25 -6.76 40.32 7.87
CA LYS A 25 -8.20 40.46 7.61
C LYS A 25 -8.59 39.84 6.28
N ARG A 26 -7.73 39.91 5.28
CA ARG A 26 -7.86 39.29 3.97
C ARG A 26 -7.73 37.77 4.08
N ALA A 27 -6.72 37.27 4.77
CA ALA A 27 -6.51 35.84 5.04
C ALA A 27 -7.68 35.23 5.84
N ASN A 28 -8.19 35.94 6.87
CA ASN A 28 -9.35 35.51 7.65
C ASN A 28 -10.69 35.57 6.89
N ARG A 29 -10.81 36.38 5.81
CA ARG A 29 -11.98 36.40 4.94
C ARG A 29 -12.05 35.22 3.97
N GLN A 30 -10.94 34.59 3.67
CA GLN A 30 -10.94 33.33 2.94
C GLN A 30 -11.36 32.21 3.90
N LYS A 31 -12.65 31.90 3.93
CA LYS A 31 -13.14 30.70 4.62
C LYS A 31 -12.51 29.50 3.93
N LYS A 32 -11.44 28.95 4.51
CA LYS A 32 -10.92 27.64 4.13
C LYS A 32 -11.73 26.62 4.92
N PHE A 33 -12.31 25.65 4.20
CA PHE A 33 -12.82 24.45 4.82
C PHE A 33 -11.61 23.55 5.14
N GLY A 34 -11.47 23.17 6.39
CA GLY A 34 -10.38 22.29 6.84
C GLY A 34 -10.78 21.60 8.13
N LEU A 35 -10.10 20.49 8.42
CA LEU A 35 -10.32 19.73 9.65
C LEU A 35 -9.57 20.43 10.79
N VAL A 36 -10.29 20.70 11.88
CA VAL A 36 -9.70 21.24 13.13
C VAL A 36 -9.93 20.23 14.23
N PHE A 37 -8.86 19.72 14.80
CA PHE A 37 -8.90 18.77 15.91
C PHE A 37 -7.76 19.05 16.89
N GLU A 38 -7.89 18.51 18.12
CA GLU A 38 -6.85 18.64 19.13
C GLU A 38 -5.65 17.77 18.75
N GLU A 39 -4.45 18.35 18.76
CA GLU A 39 -3.23 17.62 18.45
C GLU A 39 -2.76 16.83 19.67
N HIS A 40 -2.67 15.54 19.53
CA HIS A 40 -2.15 14.61 20.53
C HIS A 40 -0.78 14.11 20.13
N LEU A 41 0.26 14.42 20.91
CA LEU A 41 1.62 13.96 20.64
C LEU A 41 1.96 12.76 21.53
N PRO A 42 2.60 11.72 21.00
CA PRO A 42 3.23 10.71 21.84
C PRO A 42 4.36 11.38 22.63
N GLU A 43 4.34 11.27 23.94
CA GLU A 43 5.30 11.95 24.81
C GLU A 43 6.59 11.13 25.02
N ALA A 44 6.55 9.81 24.85
CA ALA A 44 7.69 8.94 25.07
C ALA A 44 7.63 7.65 24.24
N THR A 45 8.81 7.17 23.83
CA THR A 45 9.01 5.90 23.10
C THR A 45 9.74 4.92 24.00
N PRO A 46 9.19 3.70 24.25
CA PRO A 46 9.89 2.68 25.02
C PRO A 46 11.02 2.05 24.20
N LEU A 47 12.19 1.90 24.80
CA LEU A 47 13.44 1.40 24.20
C LEU A 47 13.83 0.09 24.88
N TYR A 48 13.21 -1.03 24.49
CA TYR A 48 13.40 -2.33 25.14
C TYR A 48 14.82 -2.88 24.98
N ASP A 49 15.53 -2.51 23.91
CA ASP A 49 16.89 -2.99 23.61
C ASP A 49 17.98 -2.21 24.36
N ILE A 50 17.63 -1.11 25.04
CA ILE A 50 18.58 -0.30 25.79
C ILE A 50 18.56 -0.69 27.26
N PRO A 51 19.69 -1.16 27.81
CA PRO A 51 19.75 -1.58 29.22
C PRO A 51 19.55 -0.38 30.15
N VAL A 52 18.76 -0.60 31.20
CA VAL A 52 18.57 0.39 32.27
C VAL A 52 19.85 0.58 33.05
N LYS A 53 20.36 1.81 33.14
CA LYS A 53 21.58 2.22 33.80
C LYS A 53 21.32 3.42 34.72
N ARG A 54 22.25 3.71 35.62
CA ARG A 54 22.23 5.00 36.36
C ARG A 54 22.17 6.17 35.39
N GLY A 55 21.25 7.09 35.63
CA GLY A 55 20.98 8.25 34.75
C GLY A 55 20.00 7.97 33.61
N SER A 56 19.54 6.71 33.45
CA SER A 56 18.49 6.41 32.44
C SER A 56 17.18 7.10 32.78
N VAL A 57 16.48 7.51 31.74
CA VAL A 57 15.09 7.94 31.78
C VAL A 57 14.25 6.68 31.52
N VAL A 58 13.33 6.34 32.41
CA VAL A 58 12.61 5.07 32.35
C VAL A 58 11.12 5.24 32.65
N ALA A 59 10.33 4.26 32.18
CA ALA A 59 8.94 4.03 32.61
C ALA A 59 8.79 2.58 33.07
N THR A 60 7.66 2.25 33.68
CA THR A 60 7.35 0.85 34.01
C THR A 60 6.82 0.13 32.78
N LYS A 61 7.22 -1.13 32.55
CA LYS A 61 6.81 -1.92 31.37
C LYS A 61 5.28 -2.11 31.28
N ASP A 62 4.61 -2.19 32.42
CA ASP A 62 3.14 -2.36 32.50
C ASP A 62 2.36 -1.04 32.69
N GLY A 63 3.07 0.09 32.86
CA GLY A 63 2.50 1.40 33.08
C GLY A 63 2.37 2.24 31.79
N GLN A 64 1.95 3.48 32.01
CA GLN A 64 1.94 4.47 30.93
C GLN A 64 3.38 4.90 30.63
N VAL A 65 3.78 4.87 29.35
CA VAL A 65 5.14 5.29 28.94
C VAL A 65 5.38 6.78 29.17
N THR A 66 4.35 7.55 29.44
CA THR A 66 4.40 8.96 29.83
C THR A 66 4.72 9.18 31.30
N ASP A 67 4.63 8.12 32.12
CA ASP A 67 4.94 8.16 33.54
C ASP A 67 6.45 7.95 33.77
N ILE A 68 7.18 9.05 33.77
CA ILE A 68 8.63 9.11 33.62
C ILE A 68 9.35 9.11 34.98
N TYR A 69 10.37 8.27 35.10
CA TYR A 69 11.28 8.17 36.21
C TYR A 69 12.74 8.38 35.79
N TYR A 70 13.55 8.92 36.67
CA TYR A 70 15.01 9.05 36.51
C TYR A 70 15.72 8.09 37.44
N VAL A 71 16.57 7.23 36.91
CA VAL A 71 17.33 6.25 37.72
C VAL A 71 18.49 6.94 38.39
N GLU A 72 18.46 7.06 39.74
CA GLU A 72 19.52 7.64 40.55
C GLU A 72 20.60 6.62 40.92
N LYS A 73 20.18 5.37 41.21
CA LYS A 73 21.06 4.30 41.67
C LYS A 73 20.46 2.92 41.36
N ILE A 74 21.33 1.94 41.10
CA ILE A 74 20.94 0.54 40.93
C ILE A 74 21.79 -0.29 41.88
N GLU A 75 21.15 -1.12 42.72
CA GLU A 75 21.78 -2.06 43.64
C GLU A 75 20.92 -3.31 43.75
N ASP A 76 21.54 -4.49 43.69
CA ASP A 76 20.90 -5.81 43.86
C ASP A 76 19.62 -5.99 43.00
N GLY A 77 19.65 -5.53 41.76
CA GLY A 77 18.49 -5.63 40.84
C GLY A 77 17.34 -4.65 41.13
N GLN A 78 17.53 -3.70 42.07
CA GLN A 78 16.58 -2.65 42.41
C GLN A 78 17.11 -1.30 41.93
N ALA A 79 16.26 -0.51 41.31
CA ALA A 79 16.56 0.85 40.91
C ALA A 79 15.87 1.86 41.84
N THR A 80 16.63 2.74 42.46
CA THR A 80 16.10 3.91 43.14
C THR A 80 15.83 4.97 42.08
N CYS A 81 14.57 5.33 41.88
CA CYS A 81 14.11 6.19 40.85
C CYS A 81 13.46 7.46 41.41
N PHE A 82 13.67 8.58 40.74
CA PHE A 82 13.01 9.84 41.03
C PHE A 82 11.87 10.10 40.00
N HIS A 83 10.66 10.16 40.49
CA HIS A 83 9.48 10.35 39.64
C HIS A 83 9.36 11.82 39.16
N LYS A 84 9.26 12.01 37.85
CA LYS A 84 9.31 13.35 37.22
C LYS A 84 8.15 14.27 37.67
N ALA A 85 6.93 13.75 37.77
CA ALA A 85 5.75 14.53 38.09
C ALA A 85 5.57 14.76 39.59
N THR A 86 5.60 13.68 40.41
CA THR A 86 5.33 13.78 41.86
C THR A 86 6.53 14.25 42.67
N LYS A 87 7.76 14.20 42.08
CA LYS A 87 9.04 14.53 42.72
C LYS A 87 9.41 13.59 43.87
N GLU A 88 8.79 12.42 43.95
CA GLU A 88 9.02 11.40 44.98
C GLU A 88 10.09 10.41 44.53
N ARG A 89 10.77 9.78 45.51
CA ARG A 89 11.68 8.66 45.28
C ARG A 89 10.95 7.37 45.50
N VAL A 90 11.08 6.45 44.54
CA VAL A 90 10.51 5.11 44.59
C VAL A 90 11.59 4.10 44.28
N VAL A 91 11.48 2.89 44.84
CA VAL A 91 12.38 1.77 44.53
C VAL A 91 11.58 0.78 43.66
N LEU A 92 12.09 0.51 42.46
CA LEU A 92 11.44 -0.38 41.47
C LEU A 92 12.42 -1.47 41.02
N PRO A 93 11.93 -2.67 40.73
CA PRO A 93 12.78 -3.71 40.14
C PRO A 93 13.28 -3.28 38.76
N VAL A 94 14.55 -3.51 38.44
CA VAL A 94 15.14 -3.12 37.16
C VAL A 94 14.47 -3.82 35.97
N ASP A 95 14.08 -5.08 36.17
CA ASP A 95 13.37 -5.89 35.17
C ASP A 95 11.94 -5.40 34.86
N ALA A 96 11.30 -4.65 35.77
CA ALA A 96 10.03 -4.01 35.56
C ALA A 96 10.14 -2.66 34.84
N LEU A 97 11.36 -2.19 34.56
CA LEU A 97 11.61 -0.88 33.92
C LEU A 97 11.99 -1.03 32.45
N VAL A 98 11.66 -0.03 31.67
CA VAL A 98 12.09 0.15 30.26
C VAL A 98 12.64 1.56 30.08
N CYS A 99 13.76 1.69 29.37
CA CYS A 99 14.27 3.00 28.97
C CYS A 99 13.26 3.69 28.03
N VAL A 100 13.14 5.01 28.15
CA VAL A 100 12.25 5.79 27.28
C VAL A 100 12.99 7.00 26.70
N ALA A 101 12.72 7.27 25.41
CA ALA A 101 13.08 8.53 24.78
C ALA A 101 11.86 9.44 24.74
N GLN A 102 12.02 10.71 25.13
CA GLN A 102 10.95 11.69 25.00
C GLN A 102 10.84 12.14 23.54
N PHE A 103 9.66 12.57 23.14
CA PHE A 103 9.45 13.07 21.78
C PHE A 103 10.42 14.23 21.46
N GLY A 104 11.09 14.16 20.30
CA GLY A 104 12.12 15.11 19.89
C GLY A 104 13.54 14.71 20.32
N GLU A 105 13.74 13.76 21.21
CA GLU A 105 15.07 13.22 21.50
C GLU A 105 15.48 12.27 20.36
N PRO A 106 16.69 12.44 19.76
CA PRO A 106 17.13 11.58 18.68
C PRO A 106 17.33 10.14 19.17
N ILE A 107 16.78 9.18 18.45
CA ILE A 107 16.98 7.75 18.60
C ILE A 107 17.58 7.19 17.33
N TYR A 108 18.38 6.12 17.45
CA TYR A 108 19.14 5.54 16.36
C TYR A 108 18.59 4.16 16.05
N PRO A 109 17.78 4.02 14.96
CA PRO A 109 17.16 2.77 14.63
C PRO A 109 18.16 1.78 14.02
N TYR A 110 17.98 0.51 14.31
CA TYR A 110 18.59 -0.59 13.57
C TYR A 110 17.54 -1.67 13.29
N LEU A 111 17.85 -2.57 12.39
CA LEU A 111 17.00 -3.69 12.06
C LEU A 111 17.66 -4.97 12.56
N GLN A 112 17.10 -5.56 13.59
CA GLN A 112 17.51 -6.86 14.11
C GLN A 112 16.89 -7.95 13.24
N PRO A 113 17.70 -8.80 12.57
CA PRO A 113 17.18 -9.97 11.85
C PRO A 113 16.53 -10.94 12.86
N LEU A 114 15.31 -11.38 12.57
CA LEU A 114 14.60 -12.37 13.37
C LEU A 114 14.53 -13.71 12.67
N ASP A 115 14.12 -13.73 11.38
CA ASP A 115 13.96 -14.96 10.62
C ASP A 115 13.95 -14.66 9.10
N THR A 116 14.08 -15.70 8.28
CA THR A 116 14.00 -15.62 6.82
C THR A 116 13.28 -16.83 6.25
N VAL A 117 12.60 -16.64 5.12
CA VAL A 117 12.07 -17.71 4.28
C VAL A 117 12.60 -17.56 2.86
N CYS A 118 13.13 -18.64 2.30
CA CYS A 118 13.68 -18.66 0.93
C CYS A 118 13.07 -19.85 0.18
N ASN A 119 12.20 -19.56 -0.81
CA ASN A 119 11.61 -20.53 -1.73
C ASN A 119 11.98 -20.25 -3.19
N ALA A 120 12.85 -19.27 -3.42
CA ALA A 120 13.43 -18.93 -4.71
C ALA A 120 14.91 -18.50 -4.54
N PRO A 121 15.83 -19.44 -4.29
CA PRO A 121 17.24 -19.09 -3.98
C PRO A 121 17.97 -18.39 -5.14
N ASP A 122 17.52 -18.61 -6.37
CA ASP A 122 18.09 -17.97 -7.56
C ASP A 122 17.46 -16.60 -7.89
N SER A 123 16.55 -16.11 -7.04
CA SER A 123 15.86 -14.83 -7.22
C SER A 123 16.41 -13.77 -6.28
N ASP A 124 16.66 -12.58 -6.83
CA ASP A 124 17.03 -11.38 -6.06
C ASP A 124 15.84 -10.73 -5.35
N LEU A 125 14.62 -11.27 -5.55
CA LEU A 125 13.41 -10.74 -4.97
C LEU A 125 13.29 -11.13 -3.49
N TRP A 126 13.41 -10.14 -2.61
CA TRP A 126 13.21 -10.30 -1.18
C TRP A 126 12.14 -9.32 -0.65
N HIS A 127 11.06 -9.84 -0.11
CA HIS A 127 10.10 -9.05 0.66
C HIS A 127 10.64 -8.78 2.06
N THR A 128 10.13 -7.74 2.69
CA THR A 128 10.56 -7.34 4.03
C THR A 128 9.38 -7.19 4.95
N LEU A 129 9.40 -7.86 6.11
CA LEU A 129 8.53 -7.59 7.25
C LEU A 129 9.33 -6.88 8.34
N ILE A 130 8.78 -5.79 8.88
CA ILE A 130 9.37 -5.06 10.01
C ILE A 130 8.37 -5.06 11.18
N GLU A 131 8.75 -5.70 12.29
CA GLU A 131 8.07 -5.56 13.57
C GLU A 131 8.44 -4.21 14.19
N ALA A 132 7.49 -3.27 14.24
CA ALA A 132 7.73 -1.93 14.78
C ALA A 132 6.45 -1.17 15.08
N ASP A 133 6.53 -0.11 15.89
CA ASP A 133 5.63 1.02 15.76
C ASP A 133 5.83 1.66 14.38
N ASN A 134 4.73 1.80 13.64
CA ASN A 134 4.80 2.23 12.25
C ASN A 134 5.26 3.69 12.06
N TYR A 135 5.12 4.56 13.05
CA TYR A 135 5.64 5.93 12.97
C TYR A 135 7.18 5.94 12.89
N HIS A 136 7.85 5.15 13.76
CA HIS A 136 9.30 5.04 13.74
C HIS A 136 9.82 4.29 12.52
N ALA A 137 9.11 3.22 12.11
CA ALA A 137 9.45 2.52 10.88
C ALA A 137 9.32 3.44 9.65
N LEU A 138 8.27 4.25 9.57
CA LEU A 138 8.10 5.22 8.49
C LEU A 138 9.21 6.27 8.45
N GLN A 139 9.68 6.75 9.61
CA GLN A 139 10.81 7.69 9.66
C GLN A 139 12.11 7.06 9.14
N LEU A 140 12.37 5.78 9.47
CA LEU A 140 13.49 5.04 8.88
C LEU A 140 13.30 4.84 7.39
N LEU A 141 12.10 4.42 6.95
CA LEU A 141 11.78 4.18 5.54
C LEU A 141 11.83 5.47 4.72
N GLU A 142 11.47 6.63 5.28
CA GLU A 142 11.65 7.93 4.61
C GLU A 142 13.11 8.19 4.26
N TYR A 143 14.03 7.91 5.18
CA TYR A 143 15.45 8.02 4.90
C TYR A 143 15.91 7.07 3.77
N LEU A 144 15.30 5.87 3.68
CA LEU A 144 15.69 4.85 2.70
C LEU A 144 15.01 5.03 1.32
N TYR A 145 13.74 5.40 1.31
CA TYR A 145 12.86 5.28 0.15
C TYR A 145 12.05 6.55 -0.17
N ALA A 146 12.50 7.74 0.28
CA ALA A 146 11.82 8.98 -0.09
C ALA A 146 11.65 9.10 -1.61
N GLY A 147 10.40 9.28 -2.08
CA GLY A 147 10.07 9.43 -3.49
C GLY A 147 10.20 8.16 -4.35
N LYS A 148 10.29 6.96 -3.73
CA LYS A 148 10.56 5.69 -4.44
C LYS A 148 9.43 4.66 -4.35
N VAL A 149 8.42 4.86 -3.49
CA VAL A 149 7.35 3.90 -3.28
C VAL A 149 6.27 4.07 -4.36
N ASP A 150 6.04 3.05 -5.17
CA ASP A 150 5.06 3.09 -6.26
C ASP A 150 3.63 2.97 -5.78
N CYS A 151 3.39 2.18 -4.74
CA CYS A 151 2.05 2.01 -4.18
C CYS A 151 2.10 1.81 -2.67
N ILE A 152 1.30 2.59 -1.96
CA ILE A 152 1.03 2.39 -0.53
C ILE A 152 -0.38 1.82 -0.40
N TYR A 153 -0.51 0.69 0.30
CA TYR A 153 -1.80 0.15 0.73
C TYR A 153 -1.83 0.08 2.24
N ILE A 154 -2.84 0.65 2.88
CA ILE A 154 -2.99 0.63 4.33
C ILE A 154 -4.43 0.35 4.76
N ASP A 155 -4.55 -0.38 5.85
CA ASP A 155 -5.79 -0.71 6.53
C ASP A 155 -5.70 -0.28 8.01
N PRO A 156 -5.80 1.03 8.31
CA PRO A 156 -5.67 1.53 9.67
C PRO A 156 -6.83 1.05 10.56
N PRO A 157 -6.70 1.10 11.89
CA PRO A 157 -7.80 0.75 12.78
C PRO A 157 -9.01 1.64 12.52
N TYR A 158 -10.22 1.06 12.51
CA TYR A 158 -11.45 1.74 12.11
C TYR A 158 -12.06 2.61 13.20
N ASN A 159 -11.46 2.63 14.39
CA ASN A 159 -11.91 3.43 15.54
C ASN A 159 -13.37 3.16 15.92
N THR A 160 -13.78 1.90 15.88
CA THR A 160 -15.16 1.48 16.13
C THR A 160 -15.62 1.74 17.57
N GLY A 161 -14.69 2.02 18.48
CA GLY A 161 -14.92 2.14 19.91
C GLY A 161 -14.94 0.79 20.65
N ALA A 162 -14.65 -0.32 19.94
CA ALA A 162 -14.57 -1.66 20.51
C ALA A 162 -13.17 -2.00 21.06
N ARG A 163 -12.36 -0.99 21.40
CA ARG A 163 -10.97 -1.13 21.86
C ARG A 163 -10.09 -1.81 20.83
N ASP A 164 -10.26 -1.43 19.59
CA ASP A 164 -9.60 -1.99 18.42
C ASP A 164 -8.20 -1.40 18.15
N TRP A 165 -7.78 -0.39 18.91
CA TRP A 165 -6.46 0.20 18.81
C TRP A 165 -6.03 0.90 20.11
N LYS A 166 -4.72 1.18 20.24
CA LYS A 166 -4.10 1.83 21.41
C LYS A 166 -3.51 3.18 21.01
N TYR A 167 -3.61 4.11 21.96
CA TYR A 167 -2.91 5.38 21.94
C TYR A 167 -2.10 5.53 23.25
N ASN A 168 -0.78 5.72 23.15
CA ASN A 168 0.13 5.74 24.30
C ASN A 168 -0.03 4.53 25.25
N ASN A 169 -0.11 3.31 24.69
CA ASN A 169 -0.37 2.03 25.36
C ASN A 169 -1.76 1.86 25.99
N ASP A 170 -2.64 2.87 25.93
CA ASP A 170 -4.01 2.75 26.42
C ASP A 170 -4.97 2.47 25.26
N TYR A 171 -5.88 1.52 25.45
CA TYR A 171 -6.93 1.26 24.48
C TYR A 171 -7.91 2.44 24.39
N VAL A 172 -8.20 2.87 23.18
CA VAL A 172 -9.23 3.86 22.90
C VAL A 172 -10.58 3.15 22.78
N ASP A 173 -11.57 3.57 23.58
CA ASP A 173 -12.90 2.99 23.57
C ASP A 173 -14.00 4.00 23.22
N GLY A 174 -15.25 3.53 23.10
CA GLY A 174 -16.39 4.35 22.72
C GLY A 174 -16.76 5.46 23.73
N ASN A 175 -16.24 5.42 24.95
CA ASN A 175 -16.46 6.45 25.97
C ASN A 175 -15.41 7.56 25.92
N ASP A 176 -14.33 7.39 25.15
CA ASP A 176 -13.30 8.41 24.98
C ASP A 176 -13.83 9.54 24.10
N THR A 177 -14.07 10.71 24.70
CA THR A 177 -14.57 11.90 24.02
C THR A 177 -13.58 12.45 22.97
N TYR A 178 -12.31 12.09 23.07
CA TYR A 178 -11.23 12.51 22.18
C TYR A 178 -10.83 11.42 21.16
N ARG A 179 -11.58 10.32 21.06
CA ARG A 179 -11.20 9.17 20.20
C ARG A 179 -10.93 9.57 18.76
N HIS A 180 -11.74 10.45 18.17
CA HIS A 180 -11.59 10.92 16.80
C HIS A 180 -10.35 11.83 16.64
N SER A 181 -10.12 12.77 17.58
CA SER A 181 -8.95 13.64 17.52
C SER A 181 -7.63 12.90 17.76
N LYS A 182 -7.62 11.90 18.66
CA LYS A 182 -6.47 11.00 18.85
C LYS A 182 -6.18 10.19 17.59
N TRP A 183 -7.22 9.64 16.96
CA TRP A 183 -7.09 8.87 15.73
C TRP A 183 -6.55 9.75 14.58
N LEU A 184 -7.10 10.94 14.41
CA LEU A 184 -6.65 11.90 13.40
C LEU A 184 -5.20 12.33 13.63
N SER A 185 -4.81 12.62 14.87
CA SER A 185 -3.43 12.97 15.22
C SER A 185 -2.45 11.82 14.93
N MET A 186 -2.85 10.58 15.19
CA MET A 186 -2.09 9.38 14.85
C MET A 186 -1.93 9.24 13.32
N MET A 187 -3.01 9.39 12.57
CA MET A 187 -3.01 9.25 11.11
C MET A 187 -2.27 10.39 10.40
N GLU A 188 -2.47 11.64 10.83
CA GLU A 188 -1.84 12.81 10.21
C GLU A 188 -0.32 12.67 10.11
N LYS A 189 0.33 12.32 11.21
CA LYS A 189 1.79 12.15 11.27
C LYS A 189 2.28 11.11 10.28
N ARG A 190 1.59 9.99 10.20
CA ARG A 190 1.93 8.87 9.31
C ARG A 190 1.67 9.21 7.84
N LEU A 191 0.55 9.82 7.53
CA LEU A 191 0.20 10.23 6.16
C LEU A 191 1.14 11.31 5.60
N ARG A 192 1.62 12.23 6.45
CA ARG A 192 2.63 13.23 6.04
C ARG A 192 3.95 12.57 5.62
N ILE A 193 4.39 11.52 6.33
CA ILE A 193 5.58 10.76 5.92
C ILE A 193 5.26 9.92 4.67
N ALA A 194 4.12 9.26 4.64
CA ALA A 194 3.68 8.45 3.50
C ALA A 194 3.68 9.26 2.19
N ARG A 195 3.23 10.53 2.23
CA ARG A 195 3.30 11.43 1.07
C ARG A 195 4.74 11.62 0.56
N ARG A 196 5.73 11.75 1.47
CA ARG A 196 7.14 11.92 1.08
C ARG A 196 7.80 10.65 0.55
N LEU A 197 7.24 9.48 0.91
CA LEU A 197 7.68 8.18 0.40
C LEU A 197 7.21 7.90 -1.02
N LEU A 198 6.01 8.39 -1.40
CA LEU A 198 5.43 8.12 -2.72
C LEU A 198 6.29 8.65 -3.86
N ALA A 199 6.44 7.83 -4.89
CA ALA A 199 6.97 8.24 -6.18
C ALA A 199 6.07 9.32 -6.82
N PRO A 200 6.59 10.17 -7.74
CA PRO A 200 5.79 11.21 -8.38
C PRO A 200 4.55 10.69 -9.13
N ASP A 201 4.61 9.45 -9.63
CA ASP A 201 3.52 8.73 -10.29
C ASP A 201 2.94 7.60 -9.42
N GLY A 202 3.21 7.64 -8.12
CA GLY A 202 2.74 6.67 -7.15
C GLY A 202 1.27 6.86 -6.77
N ALA A 203 0.73 5.90 -6.02
CA ALA A 203 -0.63 5.96 -5.49
C ALA A 203 -0.72 5.43 -4.06
N MET A 204 -1.69 5.92 -3.30
CA MET A 204 -2.02 5.40 -1.97
C MET A 204 -3.46 4.93 -1.92
N ILE A 205 -3.67 3.78 -1.31
CA ILE A 205 -4.97 3.16 -1.08
C ILE A 205 -5.15 3.03 0.42
N THR A 206 -6.21 3.62 0.95
CA THR A 206 -6.53 3.54 2.39
C THR A 206 -7.92 2.96 2.57
N THR A 207 -8.01 1.78 3.18
CA THR A 207 -9.30 1.18 3.52
C THR A 207 -9.81 1.70 4.84
N ILE A 208 -11.11 1.92 4.96
CA ILE A 208 -11.77 2.47 6.15
C ILE A 208 -13.27 2.16 6.11
N ASP A 209 -13.93 2.12 7.27
CA ASP A 209 -15.38 2.05 7.36
C ASP A 209 -16.03 3.42 7.58
N ASP A 210 -17.33 3.45 7.83
CA ASP A 210 -18.13 4.66 8.03
C ASP A 210 -17.83 5.40 9.35
N ASN A 211 -17.14 4.79 10.32
CA ASN A 211 -16.78 5.45 11.57
C ASN A 211 -15.81 6.63 11.35
N GLU A 212 -14.79 6.46 10.51
CA GLU A 212 -13.77 7.48 10.27
C GLU A 212 -13.65 7.94 8.81
N TYR A 213 -14.45 7.41 7.89
CA TYR A 213 -14.39 7.77 6.47
C TYR A 213 -14.40 9.28 6.24
N SER A 214 -15.34 10.00 6.83
CA SER A 214 -15.50 11.43 6.60
C SER A 214 -14.32 12.25 7.11
N HIS A 215 -13.78 11.89 8.27
CA HIS A 215 -12.63 12.56 8.89
C HIS A 215 -11.36 12.29 8.07
N LEU A 216 -11.14 11.03 7.70
CA LEU A 216 -9.98 10.61 6.91
C LEU A 216 -9.97 11.25 5.52
N GLN A 217 -11.14 11.33 4.85
CA GLN A 217 -11.24 11.94 3.52
C GLN A 217 -10.82 13.42 3.55
N ILE A 218 -11.24 14.16 4.60
CA ILE A 218 -10.85 15.57 4.75
C ILE A 218 -9.35 15.69 5.05
N LEU A 219 -8.83 14.83 5.94
CA LEU A 219 -7.41 14.81 6.29
C LEU A 219 -6.53 14.49 5.07
N ILE A 220 -6.93 13.52 4.26
CA ILE A 220 -6.23 13.19 3.00
C ILE A 220 -6.23 14.37 2.04
N ASN A 221 -7.38 15.04 1.85
CA ASN A 221 -7.46 16.23 0.99
C ASN A 221 -6.55 17.37 1.47
N GLU A 222 -6.33 17.51 2.78
CA GLU A 222 -5.43 18.50 3.34
C GLU A 222 -3.95 18.14 3.13
N ILE A 223 -3.60 16.87 3.37
CA ILE A 223 -2.22 16.39 3.26
C ILE A 223 -1.79 16.27 1.78
N PHE A 224 -2.70 15.87 0.89
CA PHE A 224 -2.46 15.65 -0.55
C PHE A 224 -3.26 16.63 -1.43
N PRO A 225 -3.03 17.97 -1.34
CA PRO A 225 -3.86 18.95 -2.03
C PRO A 225 -3.70 18.94 -3.55
N ASP A 226 -2.66 18.33 -4.06
CA ASP A 226 -2.30 18.15 -5.46
C ASP A 226 -2.73 16.80 -6.05
N ALA A 227 -3.23 15.89 -5.21
CA ALA A 227 -3.70 14.58 -5.63
C ALA A 227 -5.17 14.58 -6.05
N LEU A 228 -5.52 13.58 -6.85
CA LEU A 228 -6.90 13.20 -7.16
C LEU A 228 -7.33 12.12 -6.17
N ASN A 229 -8.55 12.24 -5.66
CA ASN A 229 -9.11 11.27 -4.73
C ASN A 229 -10.37 10.64 -5.32
N GLN A 230 -10.40 9.30 -5.35
CA GLN A 230 -11.54 8.51 -5.78
C GLN A 230 -11.90 7.52 -4.68
N VAL A 231 -13.19 7.34 -4.42
CA VAL A 231 -13.67 6.38 -3.42
C VAL A 231 -14.27 5.18 -4.14
N ILE A 232 -13.89 4.00 -3.69
CA ILE A 232 -14.48 2.73 -4.09
C ILE A 232 -15.20 2.14 -2.88
N SER A 233 -16.46 1.78 -3.05
CA SER A 233 -17.23 1.01 -2.07
C SER A 233 -17.05 -0.48 -2.37
N ILE A 234 -16.54 -1.24 -1.40
CA ILE A 234 -16.24 -2.67 -1.53
C ILE A 234 -17.18 -3.45 -0.64
N GLN A 235 -17.97 -4.35 -1.21
CA GLN A 235 -18.86 -5.23 -0.45
C GLN A 235 -18.05 -6.38 0.16
N MET A 236 -17.68 -6.23 1.43
CA MET A 236 -16.87 -7.20 2.16
C MET A 236 -17.68 -8.34 2.77
N ASN A 237 -18.95 -8.09 3.06
CA ASN A 237 -19.86 -9.04 3.67
C ASN A 237 -21.27 -8.90 3.07
N PRO A 238 -21.62 -9.66 2.04
CA PRO A 238 -22.96 -9.60 1.42
C PRO A 238 -24.11 -9.86 2.39
N GLY A 239 -23.89 -10.68 3.42
CA GLY A 239 -24.90 -10.96 4.47
C GLY A 239 -25.08 -9.80 5.47
N GLY A 240 -24.13 -8.89 5.49
CA GLY A 240 -24.10 -7.76 6.41
C GLY A 240 -23.82 -8.13 7.87
N THR A 241 -23.19 -7.21 8.59
CA THR A 241 -23.09 -7.28 10.05
C THR A 241 -24.34 -6.63 10.62
N GLN A 242 -25.14 -7.38 11.38
CA GLN A 242 -26.42 -6.88 11.92
C GLN A 242 -26.18 -5.77 12.94
N GLY A 243 -26.50 -4.54 12.56
CA GLY A 243 -26.65 -3.41 13.47
C GLY A 243 -28.09 -3.29 13.99
N LYS A 244 -28.33 -2.35 14.92
CA LYS A 244 -29.67 -2.10 15.47
C LYS A 244 -30.69 -1.60 14.44
N ALA A 245 -30.24 -0.87 13.41
CA ALA A 245 -31.10 -0.25 12.40
C ALA A 245 -30.73 -0.67 10.97
N PHE A 246 -29.45 -0.80 10.66
CA PHE A 246 -28.95 -1.15 9.34
C PHE A 246 -27.96 -2.31 9.41
N SER A 247 -27.88 -3.12 8.35
CA SER A 247 -26.82 -4.10 8.17
C SER A 247 -25.70 -3.50 7.37
N VAL A 248 -24.49 -3.45 7.93
CA VAL A 248 -23.29 -2.95 7.25
C VAL A 248 -22.73 -4.05 6.36
N THR A 249 -22.60 -3.78 5.06
CA THR A 249 -22.17 -4.75 4.05
C THR A 249 -20.86 -4.39 3.37
N ASN A 250 -20.44 -3.13 3.48
CA ASN A 250 -19.31 -2.59 2.73
C ASN A 250 -18.36 -1.77 3.62
N GLU A 251 -17.19 -1.59 3.09
CA GLU A 251 -16.19 -0.61 3.52
C GLU A 251 -15.77 0.25 2.32
N TYR A 252 -14.94 1.25 2.57
CA TYR A 252 -14.46 2.17 1.55
C TYR A 252 -12.96 1.99 1.33
N ALA A 253 -12.52 2.05 0.07
CA ALA A 253 -11.14 2.28 -0.29
C ALA A 253 -11.02 3.70 -0.84
N ILE A 254 -10.29 4.57 -0.13
CA ILE A 254 -9.95 5.91 -0.59
C ILE A 254 -8.69 5.78 -1.43
N ILE A 255 -8.80 6.07 -2.71
CA ILE A 255 -7.71 6.01 -3.67
C ILE A 255 -7.17 7.41 -3.87
N THR A 256 -5.92 7.64 -3.50
CA THR A 256 -5.20 8.91 -3.64
C THR A 256 -4.10 8.74 -4.68
N TYR A 257 -4.13 9.50 -5.79
CA TYR A 257 -3.18 9.38 -6.89
C TYR A 257 -2.94 10.73 -7.56
N PHE A 258 -1.83 10.88 -8.28
CA PHE A 258 -1.48 12.12 -8.95
C PHE A 258 -1.90 12.12 -10.41
N LYS A 259 -1.87 13.29 -11.06
CA LYS A 259 -2.28 13.43 -12.45
C LYS A 259 -1.45 12.57 -13.41
N GLU A 260 -0.20 12.37 -13.09
CA GLU A 260 0.77 11.57 -13.85
C GLU A 260 0.64 10.07 -13.61
N THR A 261 -0.11 9.67 -12.57
CA THR A 261 -0.29 8.26 -12.20
C THR A 261 -1.15 7.54 -13.24
N ALA A 262 -0.62 6.46 -13.80
CA ALA A 262 -1.37 5.60 -14.70
C ALA A 262 -2.32 4.70 -13.91
N VAL A 263 -3.61 4.72 -14.27
CA VAL A 263 -4.61 3.78 -13.73
C VAL A 263 -4.84 2.67 -14.75
N PHE A 264 -4.43 1.46 -14.39
CA PHE A 264 -4.58 0.30 -15.26
C PHE A 264 -6.04 -0.14 -15.33
N LYS A 265 -6.49 -0.39 -16.55
CA LYS A 265 -7.84 -0.85 -16.83
C LYS A 265 -7.86 -2.37 -16.78
N LYS A 266 -8.86 -2.93 -16.11
CA LYS A 266 -9.07 -4.39 -16.09
C LYS A 266 -9.24 -4.91 -17.52
N GLN A 267 -8.47 -5.93 -17.90
CA GLN A 267 -8.67 -6.58 -19.18
C GLN A 267 -9.95 -7.42 -19.14
N HIS A 268 -10.78 -7.30 -20.17
CA HIS A 268 -11.93 -8.18 -20.33
C HIS A 268 -11.47 -9.54 -20.87
N SER A 269 -11.54 -10.56 -20.06
CA SER A 269 -11.35 -11.94 -20.49
C SER A 269 -12.57 -12.45 -21.25
N GLY A 270 -12.67 -12.04 -22.52
CA GLY A 270 -13.61 -12.63 -23.48
C GLY A 270 -15.02 -12.05 -23.50
N GLY A 271 -15.41 -11.55 -24.66
CA GLY A 271 -16.78 -11.55 -25.11
C GLY A 271 -17.63 -10.31 -24.90
N ASP A 272 -17.30 -9.40 -24.01
CA ASP A 272 -18.10 -8.18 -23.87
C ASP A 272 -17.99 -7.31 -25.13
N THR A 273 -19.15 -7.09 -25.75
CA THR A 273 -19.27 -6.30 -26.98
C THR A 273 -20.26 -5.17 -26.80
N TYR A 274 -20.07 -4.15 -27.56
CA TYR A 274 -21.01 -3.02 -27.58
C TYR A 274 -21.15 -2.45 -28.99
N ASN A 275 -22.33 -1.89 -29.25
CA ASN A 275 -22.61 -1.33 -30.56
C ASN A 275 -21.79 -0.03 -30.79
N LEU A 276 -21.16 0.07 -31.96
CA LEU A 276 -20.43 1.28 -32.36
C LEU A 276 -21.35 2.48 -32.51
N ARG A 277 -22.60 2.27 -32.96
CA ARG A 277 -23.62 3.31 -33.03
C ARG A 277 -24.03 3.71 -31.61
N ARG A 278 -24.08 5.01 -31.34
CA ARG A 278 -24.43 5.56 -30.04
C ARG A 278 -25.93 5.50 -29.78
N TRP A 279 -26.29 5.25 -28.53
CA TRP A 279 -27.68 5.25 -28.04
C TRP A 279 -27.83 6.29 -26.92
N GLY A 280 -29.07 6.71 -26.66
CA GLY A 280 -29.40 7.61 -25.57
C GLY A 280 -29.57 9.06 -26.00
N SER A 281 -29.65 9.96 -25.04
CA SER A 281 -30.01 11.36 -25.21
C SER A 281 -29.04 12.19 -26.10
N THR A 282 -27.78 11.74 -26.20
CA THR A 282 -26.74 12.43 -26.98
C THR A 282 -26.27 11.59 -28.17
N SER A 283 -27.19 10.95 -28.89
CA SER A 283 -26.86 9.98 -29.94
C SER A 283 -27.09 10.51 -31.37
N ASN A 284 -27.72 11.65 -31.52
CA ASN A 284 -28.11 12.17 -32.84
C ASN A 284 -26.92 12.79 -33.57
N ARG A 285 -26.99 12.80 -34.91
CA ARG A 285 -25.96 13.32 -35.81
C ARG A 285 -25.50 14.74 -35.44
N TYR A 286 -26.46 15.67 -35.21
CA TYR A 286 -26.16 17.08 -34.92
C TYR A 286 -25.38 17.31 -33.62
N GLU A 287 -25.31 16.30 -32.75
CA GLU A 287 -24.53 16.35 -31.50
C GLU A 287 -23.06 15.93 -31.68
N GLY A 288 -22.66 15.61 -32.93
CA GLY A 288 -21.29 15.21 -33.25
C GLY A 288 -21.13 14.95 -34.75
N ALA A 289 -21.13 16.00 -35.54
CA ALA A 289 -21.05 15.93 -36.99
C ALA A 289 -19.86 15.11 -37.52
N THR A 290 -18.69 15.19 -36.86
CA THR A 290 -17.49 14.42 -37.24
C THR A 290 -17.62 12.91 -37.00
N CYS A 291 -18.68 12.46 -36.35
CA CYS A 291 -18.99 11.06 -36.08
C CYS A 291 -20.04 10.47 -37.02
N PHE A 292 -20.39 11.18 -38.12
CA PHE A 292 -21.35 10.74 -39.14
C PHE A 292 -20.66 10.50 -40.49
N TYR A 293 -20.24 9.27 -40.70
CA TYR A 293 -19.50 8.80 -41.90
C TYR A 293 -19.86 7.33 -42.17
N PRO A 294 -19.70 6.82 -43.41
CA PRO A 294 -19.97 5.41 -43.67
C PRO A 294 -18.78 4.52 -43.24
N ILE A 295 -19.10 3.35 -42.72
CA ILE A 295 -18.16 2.25 -42.57
C ILE A 295 -18.23 1.42 -43.85
N ILE A 296 -17.08 1.14 -44.46
CA ILE A 296 -16.97 0.43 -45.73
C ILE A 296 -16.68 -1.05 -45.44
N LEU A 297 -17.58 -1.91 -45.95
CA LEU A 297 -17.43 -3.36 -45.86
C LEU A 297 -17.16 -3.95 -47.25
N ASP A 298 -16.46 -5.08 -47.26
CA ASP A 298 -16.37 -5.93 -48.44
C ASP A 298 -17.64 -6.78 -48.64
N ALA A 299 -17.67 -7.62 -49.67
CA ALA A 299 -18.79 -8.52 -49.97
C ALA A 299 -19.07 -9.51 -48.85
N GLU A 300 -18.02 -9.94 -48.12
CA GLU A 300 -18.04 -10.87 -47.00
C GLU A 300 -18.32 -10.20 -45.64
N ASN A 301 -18.64 -8.90 -45.62
CA ASN A 301 -18.91 -8.07 -44.45
C ASN A 301 -17.69 -7.83 -43.52
N ASN A 302 -16.46 -7.87 -44.03
CA ASN A 302 -15.32 -7.40 -43.29
C ASN A 302 -15.16 -5.91 -43.38
N VAL A 303 -14.75 -5.24 -42.29
CA VAL A 303 -14.50 -3.79 -42.30
C VAL A 303 -13.20 -3.50 -43.05
N ILE A 304 -13.30 -2.93 -44.28
CA ILE A 304 -12.15 -2.58 -45.11
C ILE A 304 -11.71 -1.15 -44.95
N GLY A 305 -12.61 -0.23 -44.55
CA GLY A 305 -12.28 1.19 -44.38
C GLY A 305 -13.42 2.05 -43.87
N PHE A 306 -13.21 3.36 -43.95
CA PHE A 306 -14.16 4.38 -43.51
C PHE A 306 -14.19 5.52 -44.52
N GLY A 307 -15.37 5.92 -44.92
CA GLY A 307 -15.54 7.07 -45.81
C GLY A 307 -15.37 8.41 -45.10
N ASP A 308 -15.55 9.49 -45.87
CA ASP A 308 -15.47 10.84 -45.31
C ASP A 308 -16.74 11.22 -44.55
N VAL A 309 -16.61 12.22 -43.66
CA VAL A 309 -17.74 12.78 -42.93
C VAL A 309 -18.73 13.35 -43.92
N LEU A 310 -19.99 12.93 -43.83
CA LEU A 310 -21.04 13.42 -44.72
C LEU A 310 -21.47 14.84 -44.33
N PRO A 311 -21.45 15.82 -45.26
CA PRO A 311 -21.99 17.18 -45.03
C PRO A 311 -23.44 17.14 -44.53
N ASP A 312 -23.82 18.11 -43.70
CA ASP A 312 -25.12 18.11 -43.01
C ASP A 312 -26.33 18.16 -43.97
N GLU A 313 -26.13 18.71 -45.16
CA GLU A 313 -27.17 18.81 -46.20
C GLU A 313 -27.40 17.50 -46.95
N LEU A 314 -26.51 16.54 -46.81
CA LEU A 314 -26.59 15.23 -47.46
C LEU A 314 -27.06 14.16 -46.48
N HIS A 315 -27.92 13.28 -46.98
CA HIS A 315 -28.53 12.22 -46.20
C HIS A 315 -28.37 10.88 -46.92
N PRO A 316 -28.00 9.78 -46.22
CA PRO A 316 -27.93 8.45 -46.83
C PRO A 316 -29.34 7.97 -47.22
N SER A 317 -29.41 7.19 -48.28
CA SER A 317 -30.67 6.65 -48.76
C SER A 317 -31.18 5.45 -47.93
N ALA A 318 -30.26 4.72 -47.31
CA ALA A 318 -30.54 3.57 -46.47
C ALA A 318 -29.41 3.33 -45.43
N GLN A 319 -29.67 2.48 -44.43
CA GLN A 319 -28.68 2.11 -43.45
C GLN A 319 -27.49 1.36 -44.08
N VAL A 320 -27.74 0.57 -45.13
CA VAL A 320 -26.73 -0.13 -45.92
C VAL A 320 -26.93 0.28 -47.39
N GLU A 321 -25.92 0.83 -47.99
CA GLU A 321 -25.91 1.18 -49.46
C GLU A 321 -24.88 0.29 -50.14
N VAL A 322 -25.34 -0.55 -51.07
CA VAL A 322 -24.46 -1.45 -51.83
C VAL A 322 -23.97 -0.69 -53.09
N GLN A 323 -22.65 -0.68 -53.29
CA GLN A 323 -21.97 -0.04 -54.39
C GLN A 323 -21.83 -0.97 -55.60
N ASP A 324 -21.55 -0.43 -56.79
CA ASP A 324 -21.42 -1.20 -58.03
C ASP A 324 -20.27 -2.22 -58.02
N ASP A 325 -19.26 -2.00 -57.20
CA ASP A 325 -18.11 -2.89 -56.99
C ASP A 325 -18.38 -4.00 -55.94
N GLY A 326 -19.59 -4.04 -55.37
CA GLY A 326 -20.00 -5.00 -54.35
C GLY A 326 -19.64 -4.59 -52.91
N THR A 327 -18.99 -3.45 -52.72
CA THR A 327 -18.75 -2.91 -51.37
C THR A 327 -20.03 -2.38 -50.74
N LYS A 328 -20.09 -2.32 -49.41
CA LYS A 328 -21.26 -1.83 -48.66
C LYS A 328 -20.87 -0.63 -47.83
N LEU A 329 -21.64 0.44 -47.92
CA LEU A 329 -21.54 1.60 -47.05
C LEU A 329 -22.56 1.44 -45.90
N VAL A 330 -22.09 1.35 -44.68
CA VAL A 330 -22.95 1.22 -43.51
C VAL A 330 -22.98 2.52 -42.72
N TRP A 331 -24.19 3.08 -42.63
CA TRP A 331 -24.46 4.37 -41.97
C TRP A 331 -25.02 4.18 -40.55
N PRO A 332 -24.79 5.11 -39.60
CA PRO A 332 -25.30 4.99 -38.23
C PRO A 332 -26.78 5.37 -38.11
N LEU A 333 -27.65 4.72 -38.90
CA LEU A 333 -29.10 4.87 -38.81
C LEU A 333 -29.68 3.86 -37.79
N ASP A 334 -30.67 4.31 -37.00
CA ASP A 334 -31.38 3.43 -36.09
C ASP A 334 -32.51 2.65 -36.79
N VAL A 335 -33.28 1.84 -36.02
CA VAL A 335 -34.36 1.01 -36.58
C VAL A 335 -35.52 1.82 -37.22
N HIS A 336 -35.56 3.10 -37.00
CA HIS A 336 -36.51 4.04 -37.59
C HIS A 336 -35.89 4.93 -38.66
N ASP A 337 -34.70 4.56 -39.15
CA ASP A 337 -33.86 5.32 -40.10
C ASP A 337 -33.51 6.75 -39.63
N THR A 338 -33.53 6.96 -38.31
CA THR A 338 -33.08 8.21 -37.71
C THR A 338 -31.55 8.25 -37.69
N GLU A 339 -31.01 9.38 -38.15
CA GLU A 339 -29.56 9.61 -38.18
C GLU A 339 -29.00 9.76 -36.78
N LYS A 340 -28.21 8.79 -36.41
CA LYS A 340 -27.44 8.74 -35.16
C LYS A 340 -25.99 9.07 -35.44
N LYS A 341 -25.12 8.87 -34.50
CA LYS A 341 -23.65 9.01 -34.65
C LYS A 341 -22.90 7.78 -34.21
N TRP A 342 -21.72 7.56 -34.77
CA TRP A 342 -20.77 6.61 -34.22
C TRP A 342 -20.20 7.13 -32.89
N ARG A 343 -19.58 6.23 -32.11
CA ARG A 343 -18.93 6.58 -30.84
C ARG A 343 -17.59 7.26 -31.02
N TYR A 344 -16.96 7.07 -32.19
CA TYR A 344 -15.64 7.59 -32.52
C TYR A 344 -15.78 8.59 -33.68
N ALA A 345 -15.01 9.67 -33.61
CA ALA A 345 -14.88 10.59 -34.72
C ALA A 345 -14.11 9.94 -35.87
N ARG A 346 -14.34 10.43 -37.12
CA ARG A 346 -13.66 9.90 -38.32
C ARG A 346 -12.14 9.86 -38.15
N ALA A 347 -11.55 10.87 -37.49
CA ALA A 347 -10.12 10.96 -37.27
C ALA A 347 -9.53 9.89 -36.30
N THR A 348 -10.37 9.27 -35.46
CA THR A 348 -9.91 8.31 -34.39
C THR A 348 -10.46 6.90 -34.57
N VAL A 349 -11.30 6.67 -35.55
CA VAL A 349 -11.97 5.37 -35.76
C VAL A 349 -11.01 4.28 -36.24
N GLU A 350 -9.95 4.66 -36.97
CA GLU A 350 -8.93 3.71 -37.45
C GLU A 350 -8.27 2.95 -36.29
N ASP A 351 -8.06 3.60 -35.14
CA ASP A 351 -7.42 3.01 -33.95
C ASP A 351 -8.19 1.82 -33.36
N VAL A 352 -9.47 1.73 -33.70
CA VAL A 352 -10.37 0.69 -33.14
C VAL A 352 -10.83 -0.32 -34.19
N LYS A 353 -10.36 -0.21 -35.46
CA LYS A 353 -10.76 -1.07 -36.57
C LYS A 353 -10.54 -2.57 -36.27
N SER A 354 -9.41 -2.94 -35.68
CA SER A 354 -9.07 -4.33 -35.35
C SER A 354 -10.05 -5.00 -34.37
N ARG A 355 -10.81 -4.18 -33.63
CA ARG A 355 -11.79 -4.65 -32.64
C ARG A 355 -13.21 -4.74 -33.17
N MET A 356 -13.41 -4.25 -34.39
CA MET A 356 -14.75 -4.26 -35.03
C MET A 356 -15.11 -5.64 -35.56
N PHE A 357 -16.36 -5.96 -35.46
CA PHE A 357 -16.98 -7.09 -36.13
C PHE A 357 -18.43 -6.77 -36.46
N ILE A 358 -18.98 -7.52 -37.38
CA ILE A 358 -20.29 -7.27 -37.94
C ILE A 358 -21.29 -8.29 -37.40
N VAL A 359 -22.49 -7.82 -37.06
CA VAL A 359 -23.64 -8.65 -36.73
C VAL A 359 -24.78 -8.29 -37.71
N GLU A 360 -25.22 -9.28 -38.47
CA GLU A 360 -26.36 -9.13 -39.36
C GLU A 360 -27.67 -9.34 -38.57
N ASN A 361 -28.61 -8.44 -38.76
CA ASN A 361 -29.95 -8.51 -38.18
C ASN A 361 -31.00 -8.27 -39.27
N GLY A 362 -31.30 -9.32 -40.00
CA GLY A 362 -32.15 -9.24 -41.21
C GLY A 362 -31.50 -8.43 -42.31
N SER A 363 -32.15 -7.35 -42.76
CA SER A 363 -31.60 -6.44 -43.76
C SER A 363 -30.68 -5.37 -43.22
N ARG A 364 -30.44 -5.34 -41.91
CA ARG A 364 -29.61 -4.36 -41.22
C ARG A 364 -28.26 -4.92 -40.78
N ILE A 365 -27.27 -4.05 -40.76
CA ILE A 365 -25.92 -4.40 -40.29
C ILE A 365 -25.63 -3.57 -39.03
N GLU A 366 -25.33 -4.25 -37.93
CA GLU A 366 -24.86 -3.62 -36.73
C GLU A 366 -23.35 -3.80 -36.63
N VAL A 367 -22.63 -2.67 -36.47
CA VAL A 367 -21.20 -2.68 -36.27
C VAL A 367 -20.93 -2.73 -34.77
N MET A 368 -20.30 -3.81 -34.33
CA MET A 368 -20.00 -4.09 -32.94
C MET A 368 -18.52 -3.92 -32.66
N LEU A 369 -18.20 -3.55 -31.44
CA LEU A 369 -16.81 -3.47 -30.93
C LEU A 369 -16.61 -4.46 -29.79
N ARG A 370 -15.49 -5.21 -29.84
CA ARG A 370 -15.01 -5.97 -28.70
C ARG A 370 -14.43 -5.00 -27.67
N ARG A 371 -14.82 -5.19 -26.40
CA ARG A 371 -14.28 -4.44 -25.28
C ARG A 371 -13.02 -5.15 -24.80
N GLU A 372 -11.86 -4.52 -24.91
CA GLU A 372 -10.60 -5.09 -24.43
C GLU A 372 -10.34 -4.73 -22.97
N THR A 373 -10.66 -3.50 -22.60
CA THR A 373 -10.41 -3.00 -21.24
C THR A 373 -11.59 -2.20 -20.71
N GLU A 374 -11.78 -2.21 -19.41
CA GLU A 374 -12.77 -1.38 -18.71
C GLU A 374 -12.09 -0.60 -17.57
N PRO A 375 -12.37 0.71 -17.42
CA PRO A 375 -11.94 1.45 -16.24
C PRO A 375 -12.48 0.81 -14.96
N PRO A 376 -11.73 0.85 -13.84
CA PRO A 376 -12.23 0.37 -12.55
C PRO A 376 -13.55 1.07 -12.20
N LYS A 377 -14.53 0.28 -11.73
CA LYS A 377 -15.79 0.80 -11.20
C LYS A 377 -15.60 1.23 -9.75
N THR A 378 -16.43 2.17 -9.30
CA THR A 378 -16.38 2.67 -7.93
C THR A 378 -17.26 1.87 -6.95
N MET A 379 -17.92 0.83 -7.41
CA MET A 379 -18.69 -0.11 -6.60
C MET A 379 -18.28 -1.54 -6.93
N TRP A 380 -17.76 -2.23 -5.94
CA TRP A 380 -17.26 -3.59 -6.04
C TRP A 380 -18.15 -4.53 -5.23
N MET A 381 -18.93 -5.36 -5.91
CA MET A 381 -19.93 -6.25 -5.31
C MET A 381 -19.70 -7.73 -5.64
N SER A 382 -18.56 -8.04 -6.23
CA SER A 382 -18.25 -9.39 -6.68
C SER A 382 -17.84 -10.29 -5.51
N THR A 383 -18.05 -11.58 -5.64
CA THR A 383 -17.93 -12.56 -4.54
C THR A 383 -16.50 -12.75 -4.05
N GLU A 384 -15.49 -12.48 -4.88
CA GLU A 384 -14.06 -12.54 -4.54
C GLU A 384 -13.65 -11.50 -3.49
N TYR A 385 -14.44 -10.48 -3.31
CA TYR A 385 -14.17 -9.45 -2.30
C TYR A 385 -14.68 -9.80 -0.91
N ASN A 386 -15.37 -10.95 -0.77
CA ASN A 386 -15.88 -11.42 0.53
C ASN A 386 -14.74 -11.76 1.49
N ALA A 387 -14.67 -11.00 2.61
CA ALA A 387 -13.62 -11.12 3.62
C ALA A 387 -13.68 -12.45 4.39
N GLU A 388 -14.87 -13.04 4.57
CA GLU A 388 -14.98 -14.35 5.23
C GLU A 388 -14.40 -15.46 4.36
N ALA A 389 -14.78 -15.49 3.08
CA ALA A 389 -14.36 -16.54 2.15
C ALA A 389 -12.86 -16.47 1.80
N TYR A 390 -12.37 -15.25 1.51
CA TYR A 390 -11.02 -15.05 0.95
C TYR A 390 -10.05 -14.31 1.89
N GLY A 391 -10.49 -14.00 3.10
CA GLY A 391 -9.68 -13.50 4.20
C GLY A 391 -9.66 -14.51 5.36
N THR A 392 -10.75 -14.59 6.11
CA THR A 392 -10.85 -15.39 7.35
C THR A 392 -10.64 -16.89 7.10
N LYS A 393 -11.27 -17.47 6.08
CA LYS A 393 -11.09 -18.89 5.74
C LYS A 393 -9.66 -19.17 5.30
N LEU A 394 -9.08 -18.31 4.45
CA LEU A 394 -7.70 -18.45 3.99
C LEU A 394 -6.72 -18.45 5.18
N ILE A 395 -6.86 -17.50 6.13
CA ILE A 395 -6.04 -17.48 7.34
C ILE A 395 -6.23 -18.73 8.19
N LYS A 396 -7.46 -19.20 8.36
CA LYS A 396 -7.74 -20.46 9.10
C LYS A 396 -7.08 -21.67 8.46
N ASP A 397 -7.05 -21.73 7.14
CA ASP A 397 -6.42 -22.82 6.40
C ASP A 397 -4.88 -22.78 6.56
N ILE A 398 -4.29 -21.60 6.65
CA ILE A 398 -2.84 -21.42 6.82
C ILE A 398 -2.40 -21.54 8.28
N LEU A 399 -3.04 -20.80 9.20
CA LEU A 399 -2.59 -20.64 10.59
C LEU A 399 -3.36 -21.48 11.62
N GLY A 400 -4.48 -22.11 11.20
CA GLY A 400 -5.40 -22.75 12.12
C GLY A 400 -6.39 -21.75 12.74
N LYS A 401 -7.01 -22.12 13.85
CA LYS A 401 -8.13 -21.35 14.43
C LYS A 401 -7.67 -20.05 15.12
N GLY A 402 -8.48 -18.99 14.92
CA GLY A 402 -8.60 -17.91 15.89
C GLY A 402 -7.41 -16.97 16.08
N ARG A 403 -6.46 -16.95 15.16
CA ARG A 403 -5.24 -16.14 15.34
C ARG A 403 -5.41 -14.65 14.98
N PHE A 404 -6.39 -14.31 14.14
CA PHE A 404 -6.61 -12.93 13.73
C PHE A 404 -8.09 -12.69 13.37
N SER A 405 -8.62 -11.54 13.80
CA SER A 405 -9.99 -11.10 13.50
C SER A 405 -9.98 -10.17 12.29
N TYR A 406 -10.98 -10.33 11.41
CA TYR A 406 -11.26 -9.42 10.29
C TYR A 406 -10.13 -9.23 9.26
N PRO A 407 -9.47 -10.30 8.77
CA PRO A 407 -8.51 -10.15 7.67
C PRO A 407 -9.23 -9.74 6.39
N LYS A 408 -8.61 -8.88 5.59
CA LYS A 408 -9.14 -8.48 4.28
C LYS A 408 -9.14 -9.64 3.28
N SER A 409 -10.04 -9.58 2.29
CA SER A 409 -9.94 -10.46 1.13
C SER A 409 -8.63 -10.22 0.39
N VAL A 410 -7.87 -11.29 0.13
CA VAL A 410 -6.62 -11.20 -0.62
C VAL A 410 -6.84 -10.69 -2.05
N TYR A 411 -8.02 -10.98 -2.64
CA TYR A 411 -8.36 -10.51 -3.99
C TYR A 411 -8.78 -9.04 -4.00
N ALA A 412 -9.49 -8.56 -2.98
CA ALA A 412 -9.78 -7.13 -2.86
C ALA A 412 -8.49 -6.32 -2.78
N THR A 413 -7.53 -6.74 -1.95
CA THR A 413 -6.22 -6.11 -1.83
C THR A 413 -5.43 -6.21 -3.14
N LYS A 414 -5.41 -7.41 -3.77
CA LYS A 414 -4.75 -7.63 -5.07
C LYS A 414 -5.29 -6.71 -6.16
N ASP A 415 -6.61 -6.64 -6.31
CA ASP A 415 -7.23 -5.82 -7.35
C ASP A 415 -7.08 -4.32 -7.09
N CYS A 416 -7.05 -3.89 -5.81
CA CYS A 416 -6.68 -2.54 -5.42
C CYS A 416 -5.26 -2.18 -5.87
N LEU A 417 -4.27 -3.03 -5.58
CA LEU A 417 -2.88 -2.84 -6.00
C LEU A 417 -2.74 -2.87 -7.52
N ALA A 418 -3.41 -3.82 -8.19
CA ALA A 418 -3.34 -4.00 -9.64
C ALA A 418 -3.71 -2.74 -10.42
N MET A 419 -4.61 -1.89 -9.88
CA MET A 419 -4.95 -0.62 -10.52
C MET A 419 -3.74 0.29 -10.77
N PHE A 420 -2.66 0.16 -10.01
CA PHE A 420 -1.51 1.05 -10.08
C PHE A 420 -0.20 0.36 -10.43
N VAL A 421 -0.08 -0.94 -10.12
CA VAL A 421 1.18 -1.67 -10.31
C VAL A 421 1.11 -2.79 -11.36
N ALA A 422 -0.03 -3.05 -12.01
CA ALA A 422 -0.11 -4.07 -13.06
C ALA A 422 0.86 -3.82 -14.22
N GLY A 423 1.14 -2.57 -14.57
CA GLY A 423 2.12 -2.20 -15.60
C GLY A 423 3.51 -1.85 -15.07
N LYS A 424 3.75 -2.06 -13.77
CA LYS A 424 5.05 -1.84 -13.11
C LYS A 424 5.51 -3.16 -12.50
N PRO A 425 6.19 -4.03 -13.27
CA PRO A 425 6.57 -5.37 -12.81
C PRO A 425 7.56 -5.36 -11.64
N ASP A 426 8.34 -4.29 -11.47
CA ASP A 426 9.36 -4.13 -10.42
C ASP A 426 8.93 -3.14 -9.32
N ALA A 427 7.63 -2.84 -9.20
CA ALA A 427 7.11 -1.85 -8.27
C ALA A 427 7.47 -2.16 -6.82
N LEU A 428 7.75 -1.11 -6.05
CA LEU A 428 7.89 -1.15 -4.60
C LEU A 428 6.55 -0.82 -3.92
N ILE A 429 6.02 -1.77 -3.16
CA ILE A 429 4.78 -1.65 -2.42
C ILE A 429 5.10 -1.52 -0.92
N LEU A 430 4.41 -0.62 -0.23
CA LEU A 430 4.51 -0.42 1.21
C LEU A 430 3.15 -0.58 1.88
N ASP A 431 3.12 -1.36 2.99
CA ASP A 431 1.97 -1.40 3.89
C ASP A 431 2.45 -1.22 5.34
N PHE A 432 2.12 -0.09 5.94
CA PHE A 432 2.52 0.21 7.32
C PHE A 432 1.40 0.01 8.36
N PHE A 433 0.32 -0.66 7.97
CA PHE A 433 -0.71 -1.22 8.84
C PHE A 433 -1.00 -2.68 8.45
N ALA A 434 0.05 -3.47 8.28
CA ALA A 434 -0.02 -4.77 7.61
C ALA A 434 -0.89 -5.82 8.35
N GLY A 435 -1.10 -5.68 9.65
CA GLY A 435 -1.93 -6.59 10.44
C GLY A 435 -1.62 -8.05 10.17
N SER A 436 -2.50 -8.76 9.47
CA SER A 436 -2.29 -10.17 9.14
C SER A 436 -1.39 -10.45 7.94
N GLY A 437 -0.82 -9.44 7.26
CA GLY A 437 0.07 -9.61 6.09
C GLY A 437 -0.66 -9.92 4.78
N THR A 438 -1.90 -9.44 4.62
CA THR A 438 -2.67 -9.66 3.39
C THR A 438 -2.01 -9.03 2.17
N THR A 439 -1.39 -7.87 2.32
CA THR A 439 -0.76 -7.13 1.24
C THR A 439 0.41 -7.88 0.62
N LEU A 440 1.30 -8.47 1.42
CA LEU A 440 2.41 -9.28 0.90
C LEU A 440 1.89 -10.50 0.14
N HIS A 441 0.87 -11.18 0.67
CA HIS A 441 0.23 -12.31 -0.02
C HIS A 441 -0.39 -11.87 -1.36
N ALA A 442 -1.04 -10.72 -1.42
CA ALA A 442 -1.62 -10.14 -2.64
C ALA A 442 -0.55 -9.78 -3.68
N VAL A 443 0.61 -9.24 -3.25
CA VAL A 443 1.75 -8.96 -4.12
C VAL A 443 2.31 -10.24 -4.71
N ASN A 444 2.43 -11.32 -3.93
CA ASN A 444 2.84 -12.62 -4.44
C ASN A 444 1.86 -13.18 -5.50
N LEU A 445 0.54 -12.97 -5.32
CA LEU A 445 -0.45 -13.33 -6.35
C LEU A 445 -0.28 -12.52 -7.63
N LEU A 446 0.01 -11.22 -7.54
CA LEU A 446 0.27 -10.37 -8.71
C LEU A 446 1.53 -10.84 -9.45
N ASN A 447 2.62 -11.11 -8.73
CA ASN A 447 3.85 -11.61 -9.32
C ASN A 447 3.65 -12.99 -9.98
N ALA A 448 2.83 -13.87 -9.39
CA ALA A 448 2.51 -15.16 -9.98
C ALA A 448 1.61 -15.04 -11.22
N GLU A 449 0.76 -14.01 -11.29
CA GLU A 449 -0.17 -13.79 -12.40
C GLU A 449 0.52 -13.31 -13.67
N ASP A 450 1.51 -12.43 -13.55
CA ASP A 450 2.20 -11.78 -14.69
C ASP A 450 3.72 -11.96 -14.72
N SER A 451 4.28 -12.83 -13.84
CA SER A 451 5.73 -13.04 -13.68
C SER A 451 6.49 -11.77 -13.30
N GLY A 452 5.86 -10.89 -12.55
CA GLY A 452 6.47 -9.66 -12.02
C GLY A 452 7.44 -9.94 -10.87
N HIS A 453 8.26 -8.91 -10.55
CA HIS A 453 9.26 -8.92 -9.48
C HIS A 453 8.99 -7.80 -8.46
N ARG A 454 7.69 -7.49 -8.22
CA ARG A 454 7.28 -6.46 -7.27
C ARG A 454 7.72 -6.84 -5.87
N ARG A 455 8.32 -5.88 -5.18
CA ARG A 455 8.73 -6.02 -3.78
C ARG A 455 7.71 -5.41 -2.84
N CYS A 456 7.57 -6.03 -1.67
CA CYS A 456 6.67 -5.56 -0.64
C CYS A 456 7.42 -5.37 0.68
N ILE A 457 7.28 -4.18 1.26
CA ILE A 457 7.69 -3.88 2.63
C ILE A 457 6.41 -3.78 3.44
N ILE A 458 6.29 -4.61 4.46
CA ILE A 458 5.16 -4.56 5.39
C ILE A 458 5.64 -4.26 6.79
N VAL A 459 4.91 -3.39 7.49
CA VAL A 459 5.19 -3.00 8.88
C VAL A 459 3.99 -3.30 9.74
N THR A 460 4.19 -3.93 10.86
CA THR A 460 3.16 -4.15 11.87
C THR A 460 3.77 -4.13 13.27
N ASN A 461 3.01 -3.65 14.26
CA ASN A 461 3.40 -3.81 15.65
C ASN A 461 3.24 -5.29 16.08
N ASN A 462 3.72 -5.60 17.27
CA ASN A 462 3.64 -6.94 17.84
C ASN A 462 2.67 -6.96 19.05
N GLU A 463 1.47 -6.40 18.88
CA GLU A 463 0.47 -6.38 19.94
C GLU A 463 -0.05 -7.77 20.26
N VAL A 464 -0.13 -8.07 21.56
CA VAL A 464 -0.77 -9.26 22.12
C VAL A 464 -2.23 -8.92 22.45
N SER A 465 -3.15 -9.86 22.22
CA SER A 465 -4.57 -9.66 22.53
C SER A 465 -4.81 -9.42 24.03
N ASP A 466 -5.88 -8.70 24.39
CA ASP A 466 -6.22 -8.38 25.79
C ASP A 466 -6.30 -9.63 26.68
N ASP A 467 -6.91 -10.70 26.17
CA ASP A 467 -7.11 -11.93 26.94
C ASP A 467 -5.78 -12.67 27.17
N GLU A 468 -4.93 -12.72 26.16
CA GLU A 468 -3.58 -13.30 26.27
C GLU A 468 -2.68 -12.45 27.16
N ALA A 469 -2.73 -11.11 27.01
CA ALA A 469 -1.98 -10.18 27.84
C ALA A 469 -2.33 -10.33 29.35
N LYS A 470 -3.61 -10.48 29.68
CA LYS A 470 -4.05 -10.76 31.06
C LYS A 470 -3.52 -12.08 31.57
N ASN A 471 -3.56 -13.15 30.74
CA ASN A 471 -3.07 -14.48 31.11
C ASN A 471 -1.56 -14.49 31.30
N LEU A 472 -0.80 -13.77 30.48
CA LEU A 472 0.65 -13.64 30.59
C LEU A 472 1.04 -12.87 31.84
N ARG A 473 0.43 -11.72 32.12
CA ARG A 473 0.66 -10.94 33.33
C ARG A 473 0.36 -11.75 34.61
N ALA A 474 -0.68 -12.57 34.60
CA ALA A 474 -0.99 -13.46 35.73
C ALA A 474 0.10 -14.51 35.99
N LYS A 475 0.95 -14.79 34.98
CA LYS A 475 2.14 -15.67 35.10
C LYS A 475 3.43 -14.91 35.38
N GLY A 476 3.38 -13.57 35.49
CA GLY A 476 4.56 -12.71 35.70
C GLY A 476 5.36 -12.49 34.40
N ILE A 477 4.74 -12.67 33.22
CA ILE A 477 5.34 -12.43 31.89
C ILE A 477 4.88 -11.06 31.40
N HIS A 478 5.82 -10.22 30.95
CA HIS A 478 5.61 -8.82 30.62
C HIS A 478 6.05 -8.48 29.19
N PRO A 479 5.64 -7.34 28.62
CA PRO A 479 6.15 -6.85 27.35
C PRO A 479 7.68 -6.83 27.32
N GLY A 480 8.25 -7.34 26.22
CA GLY A 480 9.70 -7.54 26.04
C GLY A 480 10.21 -8.92 26.45
N ASP A 481 9.41 -9.75 27.15
CA ASP A 481 9.77 -11.14 27.41
C ASP A 481 9.50 -12.02 26.19
N VAL A 482 10.30 -13.04 25.93
CA VAL A 482 10.22 -13.91 24.75
C VAL A 482 8.83 -14.54 24.60
N GLU A 483 8.27 -15.04 25.72
CA GLU A 483 6.94 -15.65 25.73
C GLU A 483 5.83 -14.63 25.40
N TRP A 484 5.99 -13.37 25.81
CA TRP A 484 5.06 -12.30 25.44
C TRP A 484 5.14 -12.01 23.96
N GLU A 485 6.33 -11.73 23.46
CA GLU A 485 6.57 -11.33 22.08
C GLU A 485 6.13 -12.42 21.09
N SER A 486 6.30 -13.70 21.44
CA SER A 486 5.91 -14.84 20.61
C SER A 486 4.41 -14.95 20.33
N LEU A 487 3.56 -14.25 21.08
CA LEU A 487 2.10 -14.23 20.92
C LEU A 487 1.60 -12.94 20.26
N GLY A 488 2.47 -12.01 19.97
CA GLY A 488 2.11 -10.77 19.28
C GLY A 488 1.80 -10.96 17.80
N VAL A 489 1.07 -10.01 17.23
CA VAL A 489 0.53 -10.13 15.87
C VAL A 489 1.62 -10.32 14.81
N ALA A 490 2.75 -9.66 14.92
CA ALA A 490 3.87 -9.80 13.97
C ALA A 490 4.41 -11.23 13.95
N GLN A 491 4.70 -11.79 15.14
CA GLN A 491 5.36 -13.10 15.31
C GLN A 491 4.38 -14.27 15.24
N TYR A 492 3.14 -14.08 15.69
CA TYR A 492 2.14 -15.15 15.79
C TYR A 492 1.24 -15.27 14.56
N VAL A 493 1.08 -14.19 13.80
CA VAL A 493 0.17 -14.12 12.65
C VAL A 493 0.88 -13.78 11.37
N THR A 494 1.49 -12.58 11.28
CA THR A 494 1.99 -12.00 10.04
C THR A 494 3.13 -12.81 9.45
N TRP A 495 4.14 -13.10 10.27
CA TRP A 495 5.29 -13.87 9.82
C TRP A 495 4.93 -15.32 9.49
N PRO A 496 4.23 -16.10 10.35
CA PRO A 496 3.81 -17.46 10.00
C PRO A 496 2.94 -17.52 8.75
N ARG A 497 2.03 -16.54 8.51
CA ARG A 497 1.28 -16.46 7.26
C ARG A 497 2.20 -16.27 6.07
N THR A 498 3.19 -15.38 6.18
CA THR A 498 4.16 -15.09 5.12
C THR A 498 4.93 -16.37 4.77
N VAL A 499 5.53 -17.04 5.77
CA VAL A 499 6.27 -18.29 5.58
C VAL A 499 5.39 -19.37 4.96
N CYS A 500 4.23 -19.62 5.53
CA CYS A 500 3.34 -20.69 5.08
C CYS A 500 2.81 -20.46 3.67
N SER A 501 2.47 -19.21 3.30
CA SER A 501 2.00 -18.90 1.94
C SER A 501 3.12 -19.06 0.91
N ILE A 502 4.35 -18.63 1.23
CA ILE A 502 5.52 -18.80 0.36
C ILE A 502 5.87 -20.28 0.20
N MET A 503 5.82 -21.06 1.28
CA MET A 503 6.16 -22.48 1.25
C MET A 503 5.01 -23.42 0.81
N GLY A 504 3.80 -22.91 0.65
CA GLY A 504 2.62 -23.70 0.24
C GLY A 504 2.10 -24.68 1.29
N CYS A 505 2.36 -24.44 2.58
CA CYS A 505 1.96 -25.34 3.68
C CYS A 505 1.26 -24.57 4.81
N ASP A 506 0.61 -25.29 5.71
CA ASP A 506 0.10 -24.75 6.97
C ASP A 506 1.21 -24.69 8.04
N VAL A 507 0.91 -24.07 9.20
CA VAL A 507 1.86 -23.98 10.35
C VAL A 507 2.30 -25.33 10.92
N LYS A 508 1.71 -26.44 10.48
CA LYS A 508 2.11 -27.81 10.86
C LYS A 508 2.93 -28.48 9.76
N GLY A 509 3.25 -27.77 8.66
CA GLY A 509 3.96 -28.29 7.50
C GLY A 509 3.11 -29.13 6.55
N LYS A 510 1.76 -29.16 6.71
CA LYS A 510 0.86 -29.88 5.81
C LYS A 510 0.60 -29.04 4.54
N PRO A 511 0.72 -29.60 3.32
CA PRO A 511 0.42 -28.88 2.10
C PRO A 511 -0.98 -28.25 2.10
N LEU A 512 -1.08 -26.99 1.65
CA LEU A 512 -2.35 -26.29 1.50
C LEU A 512 -3.20 -26.94 0.40
N THR A 513 -4.53 -26.86 0.53
CA THR A 513 -5.46 -27.46 -0.42
C THR A 513 -6.10 -26.42 -1.33
N GLY A 514 -6.45 -26.84 -2.56
CA GLY A 514 -7.09 -26.00 -3.58
C GLY A 514 -6.08 -25.16 -4.36
N ASP A 515 -6.62 -24.25 -5.16
CA ASP A 515 -5.87 -23.31 -6.00
C ASP A 515 -6.25 -21.86 -5.64
N TYR A 516 -5.69 -20.91 -6.38
CA TYR A 516 -5.99 -19.47 -6.24
C TYR A 516 -7.00 -18.97 -7.29
N GLY A 517 -7.66 -19.86 -8.03
CA GLY A 517 -8.75 -19.49 -8.92
C GLY A 517 -10.00 -19.09 -8.17
N VAL A 518 -10.83 -18.27 -8.80
CA VAL A 518 -12.14 -17.88 -8.28
C VAL A 518 -13.18 -18.10 -9.38
N GLU A 519 -14.11 -19.00 -9.11
CA GLU A 519 -15.23 -19.30 -9.99
C GLU A 519 -16.46 -18.51 -9.55
N VAL A 520 -17.11 -17.87 -10.51
CA VAL A 520 -18.39 -17.20 -10.32
C VAL A 520 -19.45 -17.72 -11.27
N GLU A 521 -20.69 -17.74 -10.81
CA GLU A 521 -21.81 -18.05 -11.67
C GLU A 521 -22.02 -16.91 -12.67
N ASP A 522 -22.14 -17.27 -13.94
CA ASP A 522 -22.44 -16.35 -15.02
C ASP A 522 -23.64 -16.85 -15.82
N TYR A 523 -24.32 -15.98 -16.52
CA TYR A 523 -25.52 -16.32 -17.29
C TYR A 523 -25.32 -15.84 -18.73
N VAL A 524 -25.21 -16.80 -19.65
CA VAL A 524 -25.11 -16.53 -21.08
C VAL A 524 -26.44 -16.79 -21.77
N ILE A 525 -26.70 -16.09 -22.85
CA ILE A 525 -27.89 -16.32 -23.66
C ILE A 525 -27.81 -17.74 -24.24
N ASP A 526 -28.85 -18.53 -24.02
CA ASP A 526 -29.01 -19.85 -24.61
C ASP A 526 -29.75 -19.71 -25.95
N GLU A 527 -28.98 -19.68 -27.05
CA GLU A 527 -29.49 -19.52 -28.38
C GLU A 527 -30.22 -20.82 -28.88
N GLU A 528 -29.93 -21.96 -28.25
CA GLU A 528 -30.51 -23.25 -28.64
C GLU A 528 -31.86 -23.54 -27.96
N SER A 529 -32.17 -22.86 -26.87
CA SER A 529 -33.39 -23.06 -26.11
C SER A 529 -34.50 -22.09 -26.50
N ALA A 530 -35.59 -22.62 -27.05
CA ALA A 530 -36.81 -21.86 -27.30
C ALA A 530 -37.89 -22.23 -26.26
N ILE A 531 -38.42 -21.23 -25.55
CA ILE A 531 -39.59 -21.45 -24.71
C ILE A 531 -40.83 -21.48 -25.58
N VAL A 532 -41.59 -22.56 -25.50
CA VAL A 532 -42.84 -22.76 -26.24
C VAL A 532 -44.03 -22.50 -25.29
N SER A 533 -44.97 -21.70 -25.72
CA SER A 533 -46.21 -21.47 -24.98
C SER A 533 -46.99 -22.77 -24.80
N LYS A 534 -47.27 -23.16 -23.56
CA LYS A 534 -48.06 -24.34 -23.25
C LYS A 534 -49.49 -24.26 -23.80
N THR A 535 -50.01 -23.05 -24.01
CA THR A 535 -51.38 -22.81 -24.46
C THR A 535 -51.53 -22.77 -25.98
N THR A 536 -50.52 -22.27 -26.71
CA THR A 536 -50.60 -22.06 -28.17
C THR A 536 -49.63 -22.94 -28.96
N GLY A 537 -48.70 -23.63 -28.31
CA GLY A 537 -47.66 -24.43 -28.96
C GLY A 537 -46.66 -23.62 -29.80
N LYS A 538 -46.70 -22.27 -29.73
CA LYS A 538 -45.82 -21.44 -30.54
C LYS A 538 -44.61 -20.99 -29.71
N PRO A 539 -43.42 -20.78 -30.35
CA PRO A 539 -42.25 -20.23 -29.69
C PRO A 539 -42.57 -18.82 -29.13
N LEU A 540 -42.23 -18.60 -27.88
CA LEU A 540 -42.30 -17.31 -27.27
C LEU A 540 -41.01 -16.54 -27.59
N LYS A 541 -41.11 -15.27 -28.01
CA LYS A 541 -39.98 -14.37 -28.14
C LYS A 541 -39.50 -13.98 -26.75
N THR A 542 -38.69 -14.84 -26.14
CA THR A 542 -38.07 -14.56 -24.85
C THR A 542 -36.62 -15.03 -24.88
N THR A 543 -35.75 -14.31 -24.19
CA THR A 543 -34.35 -14.69 -24.05
C THR A 543 -34.23 -15.71 -22.94
N VAL A 544 -33.69 -16.88 -23.25
CA VAL A 544 -33.36 -17.92 -22.27
C VAL A 544 -31.92 -17.74 -21.87
N TYR A 545 -31.62 -17.80 -20.57
CA TYR A 545 -30.28 -17.75 -20.05
C TYR A 545 -29.85 -19.11 -19.53
N LYS A 546 -28.68 -19.56 -19.94
CA LYS A 546 -28.02 -20.75 -19.42
C LYS A 546 -26.98 -20.33 -18.37
N LYS A 547 -27.06 -20.99 -17.22
CA LYS A 547 -26.05 -20.81 -16.16
C LYS A 547 -24.72 -21.40 -16.62
N THR A 548 -23.68 -20.64 -16.53
CA THR A 548 -22.29 -21.04 -16.80
C THR A 548 -21.41 -20.69 -15.60
N VAL A 549 -20.17 -21.16 -15.63
CA VAL A 549 -19.15 -20.80 -14.64
C VAL A 549 -18.08 -20.00 -15.35
N LYS A 550 -17.76 -18.82 -14.81
CA LYS A 550 -16.68 -17.96 -15.29
C LYS A 550 -15.55 -17.96 -14.29
N GLN A 551 -14.33 -18.22 -14.75
CA GLN A 551 -13.12 -18.09 -13.96
C GLN A 551 -12.65 -16.63 -13.98
N LEU A 552 -12.54 -15.99 -12.79
CA LEU A 552 -12.13 -14.57 -12.70
C LEU A 552 -10.64 -14.37 -12.87
N TYR A 553 -9.83 -15.31 -12.40
CA TYR A 553 -8.36 -15.27 -12.45
C TYR A 553 -7.84 -16.56 -13.10
N PRO A 554 -7.90 -16.69 -14.44
CA PRO A 554 -7.57 -17.95 -15.15
C PRO A 554 -6.13 -18.42 -14.93
N SER A 555 -5.16 -17.49 -14.83
CA SER A 555 -3.75 -17.79 -14.55
C SER A 555 -3.56 -18.37 -13.15
N LEU A 556 -4.25 -17.78 -12.15
CA LEU A 556 -4.18 -18.24 -10.76
C LEU A 556 -4.95 -19.54 -10.51
N ALA A 557 -5.94 -19.88 -11.35
CA ALA A 557 -6.67 -21.15 -11.26
C ALA A 557 -5.80 -22.39 -11.55
N GLN A 558 -4.68 -22.19 -12.25
CA GLN A 558 -3.72 -23.26 -12.53
C GLN A 558 -2.67 -23.40 -11.42
N MET A 559 -2.61 -22.43 -10.49
CA MET A 559 -1.65 -22.41 -9.40
C MET A 559 -2.25 -23.06 -8.16
N LYS A 560 -1.74 -24.24 -7.78
CA LYS A 560 -2.13 -24.88 -6.51
C LYS A 560 -1.51 -24.13 -5.34
N LYS A 561 -2.28 -23.96 -4.27
CA LYS A 561 -1.77 -23.31 -3.04
C LYS A 561 -0.59 -24.07 -2.43
N ALA A 562 -0.53 -25.37 -2.62
CA ALA A 562 0.56 -26.24 -2.17
C ALA A 562 1.88 -26.01 -2.90
N ASP A 563 1.88 -25.39 -4.08
CA ASP A 563 3.10 -25.09 -4.83
C ASP A 563 3.87 -23.91 -4.20
N GLY A 564 3.19 -23.13 -3.35
CA GLY A 564 3.73 -21.91 -2.74
C GLY A 564 4.03 -20.81 -3.76
N PHE A 565 4.78 -19.80 -3.35
CA PHE A 565 5.21 -18.71 -4.22
C PHE A 565 6.73 -18.75 -4.45
N LYS A 566 7.18 -18.45 -5.66
CA LYS A 566 8.60 -18.24 -5.98
C LYS A 566 9.04 -16.87 -5.44
N ALA A 567 9.19 -16.78 -4.15
CA ALA A 567 9.54 -15.54 -3.45
C ALA A 567 10.36 -15.85 -2.21
N ASN A 568 11.06 -14.82 -1.71
CA ASN A 568 11.81 -14.83 -0.47
C ASN A 568 11.34 -13.69 0.43
N ALA A 569 11.49 -13.84 1.74
CA ALA A 569 11.20 -12.77 2.68
C ALA A 569 12.14 -12.78 3.87
N ALA A 570 12.45 -11.59 4.38
CA ALA A 570 13.22 -11.38 5.61
C ALA A 570 12.36 -10.66 6.64
N PHE A 571 12.48 -11.12 7.89
CA PHE A 571 11.76 -10.58 9.02
C PHE A 571 12.72 -9.90 9.99
N PHE A 572 12.44 -8.65 10.31
CA PHE A 572 13.22 -7.81 11.20
C PHE A 572 12.38 -7.24 12.33
N LYS A 573 13.04 -6.98 13.45
CA LYS A 573 12.54 -6.12 14.51
C LYS A 573 13.26 -4.78 14.46
N LEU A 574 12.54 -3.68 14.52
CA LEU A 574 13.10 -2.34 14.67
C LEU A 574 13.51 -2.17 16.13
N GLY A 575 14.79 -2.05 16.38
CA GLY A 575 15.36 -1.73 17.67
C GLY A 575 16.08 -0.38 17.67
N PHE A 576 16.61 0.03 18.82
CA PHE A 576 17.28 1.31 18.98
C PHE A 576 18.63 1.14 19.64
N LEU A 577 19.65 1.79 19.09
CA LEU A 577 21.03 1.73 19.54
C LEU A 577 21.30 2.71 20.70
N ASP A 578 22.19 2.33 21.61
CA ASP A 578 22.66 3.22 22.68
C ASP A 578 23.48 4.38 22.09
N LYS A 579 23.09 5.62 22.41
CA LYS A 579 23.73 6.84 21.91
C LYS A 579 25.25 6.88 22.10
N ASN A 580 25.75 6.39 23.22
CA ASN A 580 27.18 6.43 23.52
C ASN A 580 27.95 5.36 22.75
N ALA A 581 27.35 4.18 22.56
CA ALA A 581 27.94 3.12 21.76
C ALA A 581 28.01 3.52 20.27
N VAL A 582 26.98 4.22 19.80
CA VAL A 582 26.90 4.85 18.49
C VAL A 582 28.04 5.84 18.27
N ALA A 583 28.21 6.80 19.19
CA ALA A 583 29.25 7.83 19.12
C ALA A 583 30.68 7.25 19.07
N LEU A 584 30.87 5.99 19.52
CA LEU A 584 32.15 5.29 19.50
C LEU A 584 32.37 4.45 18.23
N GLY A 585 31.44 4.47 17.26
CA GLY A 585 31.53 3.71 16.00
C GLY A 585 31.53 2.17 16.17
N ARG A 586 31.08 1.66 17.32
CA ARG A 586 31.18 0.23 17.69
C ARG A 586 30.02 -0.62 17.21
N GLN A 587 29.04 -0.05 16.49
CA GLN A 587 27.79 -0.73 16.12
C GLN A 587 27.54 -0.76 14.60
N PHE A 588 28.62 -0.82 13.82
CA PHE A 588 28.49 -0.89 12.35
C PHE A 588 27.76 -2.17 11.88
N LYS A 589 27.98 -3.29 12.57
CA LYS A 589 27.40 -4.59 12.20
C LYS A 589 25.87 -4.57 12.20
N GLU A 590 25.28 -3.84 13.13
CA GLU A 590 23.85 -3.68 13.29
C GLU A 590 23.21 -2.83 12.18
N LEU A 591 24.03 -2.05 11.46
CA LEU A 591 23.54 -1.23 10.33
C LEU A 591 23.45 -1.99 8.99
N LEU A 592 24.09 -3.15 8.85
CA LEU A 592 24.09 -3.86 7.57
C LEU A 592 22.70 -4.12 7.01
N PRO A 593 21.67 -4.51 7.77
CA PRO A 593 20.32 -4.67 7.26
C PRO A 593 19.73 -3.34 6.73
N VAL A 594 20.06 -2.22 7.36
CA VAL A 594 19.60 -0.88 6.92
C VAL A 594 20.29 -0.48 5.61
N LEU A 595 21.60 -0.74 5.48
CA LEU A 595 22.36 -0.52 4.24
C LEU A 595 21.88 -1.42 3.11
N TRP A 596 21.58 -2.68 3.42
CA TRP A 596 21.01 -3.66 2.48
C TRP A 596 19.64 -3.18 1.94
N LEU A 597 18.73 -2.69 2.81
CA LEU A 597 17.46 -2.09 2.36
C LEU A 597 17.70 -0.89 1.45
N LYS A 598 18.65 -0.01 1.83
CA LYS A 598 18.96 1.20 1.05
C LYS A 598 19.56 0.88 -0.33
N ALA A 599 20.30 -0.21 -0.43
CA ALA A 599 20.84 -0.72 -1.69
C ALA A 599 19.79 -1.46 -2.55
N GLY A 600 18.56 -1.62 -2.06
CA GLY A 600 17.47 -2.22 -2.80
C GLY A 600 17.06 -3.62 -2.34
N ALA A 601 17.59 -4.12 -1.24
CA ALA A 601 17.24 -5.44 -0.66
C ALA A 601 17.43 -6.60 -1.64
N TYR A 602 18.51 -6.60 -2.40
CA TYR A 602 18.87 -7.70 -3.31
C TYR A 602 19.51 -8.85 -2.56
N GLY A 603 19.15 -10.08 -2.92
CA GLY A 603 19.68 -11.30 -2.30
C GLY A 603 19.36 -11.40 -0.79
N PRO A 604 19.93 -12.40 -0.08
CA PRO A 604 19.75 -12.55 1.36
C PRO A 604 20.42 -11.41 2.12
N CYS A 605 19.80 -10.96 3.22
CA CYS A 605 20.37 -9.91 4.06
C CYS A 605 21.75 -10.35 4.61
N PRO A 606 22.82 -9.57 4.42
CA PRO A 606 24.14 -9.91 4.90
C PRO A 606 24.24 -9.78 6.43
N SER A 607 25.06 -10.61 7.05
CA SER A 607 25.33 -10.59 8.51
C SER A 607 26.82 -10.69 8.77
N LEU A 608 27.27 -9.98 9.80
CA LEU A 608 28.62 -10.12 10.39
C LEU A 608 28.52 -10.74 11.79
N GLU A 609 27.48 -11.50 12.07
CA GLU A 609 27.34 -12.22 13.33
C GLU A 609 28.48 -13.26 13.48
N GLY A 610 29.15 -13.24 14.62
CA GLY A 610 30.31 -14.12 14.88
C GLY A 610 31.67 -13.56 14.47
N GLU A 611 31.72 -12.53 13.65
CA GLU A 611 32.99 -11.82 13.34
C GLU A 611 33.43 -10.99 14.54
N LYS A 612 34.74 -11.05 14.89
CA LYS A 612 35.27 -10.27 16.04
C LYS A 612 35.35 -8.79 15.69
N ASP A 613 35.91 -8.50 14.53
CA ASP A 613 36.19 -7.15 14.08
C ASP A 613 35.34 -6.78 12.85
N VAL A 614 35.14 -5.50 12.62
CA VAL A 614 34.54 -5.01 11.36
C VAL A 614 35.60 -5.12 10.27
N PRO A 615 35.32 -5.80 9.15
CA PRO A 615 36.26 -5.85 8.02
C PRO A 615 36.56 -4.44 7.48
N ALA A 616 37.79 -4.20 7.04
CA ALA A 616 38.21 -2.92 6.48
C ALA A 616 37.45 -2.55 5.18
N MET A 617 36.96 -3.57 4.47
CA MET A 617 36.06 -3.41 3.31
C MET A 617 35.16 -4.64 3.17
N LEU A 618 33.99 -4.44 2.57
CA LEU A 618 33.00 -5.47 2.21
C LEU A 618 32.58 -5.25 0.75
N VAL A 619 32.68 -6.27 -0.10
CA VAL A 619 32.16 -6.24 -1.46
C VAL A 619 31.14 -7.38 -1.59
N LEU A 620 29.86 -7.02 -1.63
CA LEU A 620 28.72 -7.93 -1.52
C LEU A 620 27.98 -8.00 -2.87
N GLN A 621 28.51 -8.80 -3.80
CA GLN A 621 28.00 -8.92 -5.18
C GLN A 621 26.52 -9.30 -5.21
N GLN A 622 26.10 -10.30 -4.43
CA GLN A 622 24.70 -10.76 -4.36
C GLN A 622 23.74 -9.70 -3.82
N ASN A 623 24.27 -8.72 -3.09
CA ASN A 623 23.49 -7.66 -2.49
C ASN A 623 23.60 -6.32 -3.23
N HIS A 624 24.37 -6.28 -4.32
CA HIS A 624 24.61 -5.14 -5.19
C HIS A 624 25.23 -3.92 -4.48
N PHE A 625 25.91 -4.12 -3.34
CA PHE A 625 26.59 -3.01 -2.68
C PHE A 625 27.93 -3.37 -2.08
N ALA A 626 28.74 -2.33 -1.84
CA ALA A 626 30.03 -2.44 -1.18
C ALA A 626 30.17 -1.38 -0.09
N VAL A 627 30.99 -1.67 0.93
CA VAL A 627 31.27 -0.77 2.04
C VAL A 627 32.78 -0.68 2.28
N LEU A 628 33.31 0.51 2.30
CA LEU A 628 34.66 0.80 2.76
C LEU A 628 34.62 1.36 4.19
N THR A 629 35.21 0.65 5.15
CA THR A 629 35.25 1.03 6.57
C THR A 629 36.61 1.56 7.01
N ASP A 630 37.66 1.31 6.23
CA ASP A 630 39.02 1.82 6.44
C ASP A 630 39.55 2.44 5.14
N GLU A 631 39.73 3.75 5.13
CA GLU A 631 40.21 4.54 3.99
C GLU A 631 41.58 4.06 3.46
N ALA A 632 42.42 3.45 4.32
CA ALA A 632 43.72 2.91 3.93
C ALA A 632 43.61 1.76 2.90
N GLN A 633 42.44 1.13 2.77
CA GLN A 633 42.21 0.05 1.80
C GLN A 633 41.52 0.52 0.52
N TYR A 634 41.44 1.83 0.28
CA TYR A 634 40.69 2.39 -0.85
C TYR A 634 41.14 1.85 -2.20
N GLU A 635 42.46 1.76 -2.47
CA GLU A 635 42.95 1.29 -3.77
C GLU A 635 42.48 -0.15 -4.10
N ALA A 636 42.63 -1.07 -3.14
CA ALA A 636 42.15 -2.45 -3.27
C ALA A 636 40.62 -2.53 -3.36
N PHE A 637 39.94 -1.70 -2.63
CA PHE A 637 38.46 -1.59 -2.66
C PHE A 637 37.98 -1.11 -4.04
N ALA A 638 38.57 -0.03 -4.57
CA ALA A 638 38.19 0.53 -5.86
C ALA A 638 38.44 -0.46 -7.01
N GLU A 639 39.56 -1.21 -6.97
CA GLU A 639 39.86 -2.26 -7.96
C GLU A 639 38.77 -3.35 -7.94
N GLN A 640 38.36 -3.82 -6.75
CA GLN A 640 37.31 -4.83 -6.64
C GLN A 640 35.96 -4.30 -7.09
N VAL A 641 35.54 -3.12 -6.61
CA VAL A 641 34.23 -2.53 -6.97
C VAL A 641 34.13 -2.30 -8.48
N ASN A 642 35.19 -1.75 -9.10
CA ASN A 642 35.15 -1.42 -10.52
C ASN A 642 35.28 -2.67 -11.43
N SER A 643 35.71 -3.81 -10.89
CA SER A 643 35.73 -5.11 -11.61
C SER A 643 34.38 -5.84 -11.55
N GLU A 644 33.43 -5.37 -10.76
CA GLU A 644 32.16 -6.05 -10.49
C GLU A 644 30.96 -5.21 -10.94
N ASP A 645 30.45 -5.46 -12.14
CA ASP A 645 29.30 -4.74 -12.72
C ASP A 645 28.02 -4.84 -11.85
N ALA A 646 27.94 -5.84 -10.97
CA ALA A 646 26.80 -6.02 -10.07
C ALA A 646 26.73 -4.96 -8.94
N ILE A 647 27.83 -4.28 -8.61
CA ILE A 647 27.89 -3.30 -7.52
C ILE A 647 27.34 -1.95 -8.01
N THR A 648 26.11 -1.64 -7.62
CA THR A 648 25.44 -0.38 -7.97
C THR A 648 25.50 0.66 -6.87
N THR A 649 25.76 0.24 -5.62
CA THR A 649 25.72 1.12 -4.44
C THR A 649 26.98 0.98 -3.60
N VAL A 650 27.61 2.11 -3.25
CA VAL A 650 28.83 2.14 -2.43
C VAL A 650 28.66 3.03 -1.23
N TYR A 651 29.08 2.54 -0.05
CA TYR A 651 29.15 3.27 1.20
C TYR A 651 30.60 3.47 1.62
N ILE A 652 31.00 4.70 1.94
CA ILE A 652 32.34 5.02 2.42
C ILE A 652 32.27 5.65 3.80
N VAL A 653 32.87 5.00 4.79
CA VAL A 653 33.00 5.51 6.15
C VAL A 653 34.17 6.47 6.21
N THR A 654 33.94 7.76 6.25
CA THR A 654 34.96 8.80 6.32
C THR A 654 34.41 10.06 6.99
N ASP A 655 35.26 10.75 7.74
CA ASP A 655 35.01 12.07 8.33
C ASP A 655 35.39 13.22 7.38
N SER A 656 36.06 12.89 6.25
CA SER A 656 36.57 13.86 5.30
C SER A 656 35.68 13.96 4.06
N GLU A 657 34.91 15.03 3.94
CA GLU A 657 34.13 15.27 2.74
C GLU A 657 35.00 15.47 1.47
N PRO A 658 36.15 16.19 1.51
CA PRO A 658 37.08 16.22 0.37
C PRO A 658 37.61 14.84 0.02
N GLY A 659 38.02 14.03 1.01
CA GLY A 659 38.48 12.66 0.79
C GLY A 659 37.40 11.78 0.19
N TYR A 660 36.14 11.90 0.65
CA TYR A 660 35.02 11.22 0.04
C TYR A 660 34.86 11.56 -1.44
N ARG A 661 34.86 12.86 -1.79
CA ARG A 661 34.72 13.31 -3.18
C ARG A 661 35.84 12.79 -4.09
N ASP A 662 37.06 12.73 -3.56
CA ASP A 662 38.19 12.17 -4.28
C ASP A 662 38.02 10.66 -4.51
N MET A 663 37.68 9.91 -3.48
CA MET A 663 37.44 8.47 -3.58
C MET A 663 36.31 8.11 -4.55
N ILE A 664 35.15 8.79 -4.51
CA ILE A 664 34.04 8.46 -5.41
C ILE A 664 34.33 8.78 -6.87
N SER A 665 35.25 9.71 -7.15
CA SER A 665 35.63 10.03 -8.54
C SER A 665 36.30 8.85 -9.28
N GLY A 666 36.85 7.90 -8.54
CA GLY A 666 37.48 6.67 -9.05
C GLY A 666 36.58 5.44 -9.10
N LEU A 667 35.29 5.57 -8.71
CA LEU A 667 34.33 4.47 -8.65
C LEU A 667 33.28 4.52 -9.78
N HIS A 668 32.88 3.35 -10.27
CA HIS A 668 31.88 3.22 -11.33
C HIS A 668 30.45 2.94 -10.80
N ALA A 669 30.22 3.11 -9.49
CA ALA A 669 28.92 2.85 -8.87
C ALA A 669 27.90 3.96 -9.19
N GLU A 670 26.63 3.57 -9.38
CA GLU A 670 25.51 4.50 -9.65
C GLU A 670 25.19 5.38 -8.44
N ASN A 671 25.26 4.79 -7.24
CA ASN A 671 24.90 5.44 -5.99
C ASN A 671 26.08 5.40 -5.02
N THR A 672 26.48 6.55 -4.48
CA THR A 672 27.53 6.63 -3.46
C THR A 672 27.04 7.41 -2.25
N TYR A 673 27.37 6.91 -1.06
CA TYR A 673 26.97 7.52 0.21
C TYR A 673 28.16 7.66 1.13
N GLN A 674 28.35 8.86 1.67
CA GLN A 674 29.33 9.10 2.72
C GLN A 674 28.74 8.73 4.07
N LEU A 675 29.45 7.88 4.82
CA LEU A 675 29.17 7.56 6.20
C LEU A 675 30.26 8.22 7.05
N TYR A 676 29.90 9.26 7.81
CA TYR A 676 30.81 9.99 8.71
C TYR A 676 31.14 9.16 9.95
N ARG A 677 32.09 9.64 10.78
CA ARG A 677 32.26 9.14 12.15
C ARG A 677 30.96 9.29 12.91
N ASP A 678 30.25 10.42 12.68
CA ASP A 678 28.90 10.65 13.15
C ASP A 678 27.86 10.18 12.12
N TYR A 679 28.22 9.17 11.28
CA TYR A 679 27.38 8.67 10.18
C TYR A 679 26.00 8.22 10.66
N LEU A 680 25.89 7.84 11.95
CA LEU A 680 24.61 7.51 12.53
C LEU A 680 23.67 8.71 12.65
N ASP A 681 24.16 9.95 12.54
CA ASP A 681 23.28 11.10 12.45
C ASP A 681 22.34 11.04 11.23
N ASN A 682 22.74 10.33 10.19
CA ASN A 682 21.90 10.08 9.02
C ASN A 682 20.73 9.09 9.32
N PHE A 683 20.87 8.28 10.35
CA PHE A 683 19.87 7.28 10.73
C PHE A 683 19.09 7.66 12.01
N ARG A 684 19.41 8.80 12.63
CA ARG A 684 18.63 9.25 13.80
C ARG A 684 17.21 9.61 13.38
N ILE A 685 16.25 9.17 14.16
CA ILE A 685 14.83 9.45 14.00
C ILE A 685 14.25 10.10 15.25
N ASN A 686 12.94 10.24 15.33
CA ASN A 686 12.21 10.88 16.43
C ASN A 686 12.36 12.40 16.50
N HIS A 687 12.73 13.04 15.37
CA HIS A 687 12.64 14.49 15.26
C HIS A 687 11.18 14.90 15.08
N GLY A 688 10.73 15.87 15.86
CA GLY A 688 9.43 16.50 15.65
C GLY A 688 9.35 17.01 14.21
N GLY A 689 8.43 16.45 13.41
CA GLY A 689 8.26 16.88 12.04
C GLY A 689 7.96 18.37 11.96
N ARG A 690 8.71 19.10 11.11
CA ARG A 690 8.38 20.47 10.71
C ARG A 690 7.27 20.44 9.67
#